data_5a196ad3eb8db075cb8b177dd548e4f9
#
_entry.id   5a196ad3eb8db075cb8b177dd548e4f9
#
_cell.length_a   1.000
_cell.length_b   1.000
_cell.length_c   1.000
_cell.angle_alpha   90.00
_cell.angle_beta   90.00
_cell.angle_gamma   90.00
#
_symmetry.space_group_name_H-M   'P 1'
#
loop_
_entity.id
_entity.type
_entity.pdbx_description
1 polymer ?
#
loop_
_entity_poly.entity_id
_entity_poly.type
_entity_poly.pdbx_seq_one_letter_code
_entity_poly.pdbx_strand_id
1 'polypeptide(L)'
;MSPRLRSGQRGAIGLVFAGTLALALVFLLLVVDSGRLYLEKRKLQAVADTAALEAANRGGQCSGSTTAVDYAKQNATRNGFTVVANDSSRALAVTCGTLLTNAANIRVFTADASKNEAIRVVATRTVTTGIANGVWRLFSGTYNANTTLSATAVAALATPVAALTIRSTAVVVDTANKASTLNALFGGLLGGGLNLSVAGWNGLVNTNISLLSYLDRLKLDLGLTAVGYTEVLGNTVGVGQLIQSAINVLDPTNTLATDVTIVGLNALKTAAGATQVVLGDILQIASGTDVASLAVNMRVFDLIEGFVQLANKKNGLLASVPINVPGVAQITATVQVLQPPQLSAVGNPAKAVAAGHNPETGPNRIYVRTSQLRVLLSVNLPVMNTVLDLVNGVTGLAGPLANTVGALLQLDVVGVINALTCGLGALCTSPSLQILPPPVRVDIAVEAASASSWVTAYSCASPTNKSLTTSTNTSLVNLKLGQVDGLSSIFGSSQTPPQMVVKPLKVVDIGTESCRRFLIFNDCNARVPSVGGGIGLSANIDVGGSKNLAHTYLSPDLPEISQPPFYYAYTTSNIVSGLTDPAKGTAAGLVLNMYGPQPGNENLLGNIIGGLGTVFNSVTSLLINTIKTTLTPLLDSLINTLLLALGVDLNKVDVGANLSCQSGRAYLVI
;
A
#
# COMPACT_ATOMS: atom_id res chain seq x y z
N MET A 1 49.95 -49.84 -87.91
CA MET A 1 48.90 -48.97 -87.40
C MET A 1 47.89 -49.83 -86.68
N SER A 2 47.90 -49.85 -85.29
CA SER A 2 46.96 -50.63 -84.49
C SER A 2 45.76 -49.77 -84.13
N PRO A 3 44.51 -50.29 -84.28
CA PRO A 3 43.34 -49.54 -83.86
C PRO A 3 43.18 -49.62 -82.33
N ARG A 4 43.13 -48.46 -81.67
CA ARG A 4 42.77 -48.34 -80.24
C ARG A 4 41.30 -48.68 -80.06
N LEU A 5 41.04 -49.78 -79.34
CA LEU A 5 39.72 -50.12 -78.83
C LEU A 5 39.30 -49.10 -77.79
N ARG A 6 38.26 -48.32 -78.07
CA ARG A 6 37.57 -47.49 -77.11
C ARG A 6 36.81 -48.40 -76.14
N SER A 7 37.27 -48.54 -74.92
CA SER A 7 36.51 -49.17 -73.83
C SER A 7 35.30 -48.33 -73.56
N GLY A 8 34.11 -48.87 -73.88
CA GLY A 8 32.84 -48.22 -73.64
C GLY A 8 32.52 -48.20 -72.17
N GLN A 9 32.40 -47.00 -71.55
CA GLN A 9 31.97 -46.74 -70.15
C GLN A 9 30.48 -47.02 -69.92
N ARG A 10 29.84 -47.95 -70.62
CA ARG A 10 28.39 -48.20 -70.52
C ARG A 10 27.95 -48.88 -69.23
N GLY A 11 28.86 -49.45 -68.42
CA GLY A 11 28.52 -50.05 -67.11
C GLY A 11 28.58 -49.10 -65.91
N ALA A 12 29.42 -48.04 -65.97
CA ALA A 12 29.61 -47.12 -64.85
C ALA A 12 28.38 -46.23 -64.52
N ILE A 13 27.64 -45.80 -65.57
CA ILE A 13 26.44 -44.99 -65.42
C ILE A 13 25.32 -45.81 -64.77
N GLY A 14 25.17 -47.10 -65.13
CA GLY A 14 24.20 -47.98 -64.52
C GLY A 14 24.48 -48.26 -63.04
N LEU A 15 25.75 -48.37 -62.66
CA LEU A 15 26.16 -48.60 -61.27
C LEU A 15 26.02 -47.37 -60.45
N VAL A 16 26.31 -46.16 -60.96
CA VAL A 16 26.08 -44.87 -60.29
C VAL A 16 24.55 -44.63 -60.11
N PHE A 17 23.75 -44.91 -61.16
CA PHE A 17 22.29 -44.77 -61.07
C PHE A 17 21.68 -45.76 -60.06
N ALA A 18 22.11 -47.00 -60.02
CA ALA A 18 21.69 -48.00 -59.07
C ALA A 18 22.09 -47.57 -57.63
N GLY A 19 23.30 -47.02 -57.44
CA GLY A 19 23.77 -46.51 -56.15
C GLY A 19 22.97 -45.28 -55.64
N THR A 20 22.68 -44.32 -56.54
CA THR A 20 21.88 -43.15 -56.23
C THR A 20 20.43 -43.51 -55.94
N LEU A 21 19.84 -44.47 -56.68
CA LEU A 21 18.50 -44.97 -56.42
C LEU A 21 18.42 -45.70 -55.07
N ALA A 22 19.41 -46.56 -54.78
CA ALA A 22 19.46 -47.23 -53.43
C ALA A 22 19.60 -46.23 -52.28
N LEU A 23 20.45 -45.22 -52.47
CA LEU A 23 20.62 -44.15 -51.49
C LEU A 23 19.29 -43.35 -51.27
N ALA A 24 18.63 -43.00 -52.39
CA ALA A 24 17.32 -42.31 -52.34
C ALA A 24 16.26 -43.15 -51.64
N LEU A 25 16.21 -44.45 -51.87
CA LEU A 25 15.28 -45.36 -51.15
C LEU A 25 15.59 -45.45 -49.65
N VAL A 26 16.86 -45.49 -49.21
CA VAL A 26 17.26 -45.49 -47.84
C VAL A 26 16.81 -44.18 -47.15
N PHE A 27 17.03 -43.02 -47.81
CA PHE A 27 16.53 -41.74 -47.24
C PHE A 27 15.00 -41.69 -47.15
N LEU A 28 14.31 -42.19 -48.17
CA LEU A 28 12.83 -42.25 -48.16
C LEU A 28 12.32 -43.14 -47.01
N LEU A 29 12.93 -44.30 -46.76
CA LEU A 29 12.60 -45.17 -45.64
C LEU A 29 12.87 -44.50 -44.30
N LEU A 30 13.98 -43.78 -44.12
CA LEU A 30 14.30 -43.02 -42.89
C LEU A 30 13.26 -41.93 -42.64
N VAL A 31 12.86 -41.20 -43.69
CA VAL A 31 11.86 -40.13 -43.56
C VAL A 31 10.48 -40.71 -43.15
N VAL A 32 10.05 -41.81 -43.78
CA VAL A 32 8.77 -42.46 -43.48
C VAL A 32 8.77 -43.05 -42.08
N ASP A 33 9.86 -43.71 -41.67
CA ASP A 33 9.96 -44.26 -40.30
C ASP A 33 10.01 -43.18 -39.23
N SER A 34 10.78 -42.12 -39.46
CA SER A 34 10.83 -40.95 -38.54
C SER A 34 9.46 -40.27 -38.44
N GLY A 35 8.79 -40.08 -39.58
CA GLY A 35 7.44 -39.52 -39.62
C GLY A 35 6.40 -40.38 -38.88
N ARG A 36 6.48 -41.71 -39.01
CA ARG A 36 5.62 -42.63 -38.29
C ARG A 36 5.86 -42.56 -36.78
N LEU A 37 7.10 -42.62 -36.33
CA LEU A 37 7.44 -42.54 -34.92
C LEU A 37 7.03 -41.19 -34.34
N TYR A 38 7.21 -40.10 -35.06
CA TYR A 38 6.76 -38.78 -34.68
C TYR A 38 5.23 -38.71 -34.48
N LEU A 39 4.45 -39.25 -35.41
CA LEU A 39 2.98 -39.31 -35.32
C LEU A 39 2.53 -40.17 -34.13
N GLU A 40 3.17 -41.33 -33.89
CA GLU A 40 2.88 -42.15 -32.73
C GLU A 40 3.23 -41.42 -31.40
N LYS A 41 4.36 -40.71 -31.35
CA LYS A 41 4.74 -39.88 -30.20
C LYS A 41 3.72 -38.78 -29.94
N ARG A 42 3.26 -38.10 -31.00
CA ARG A 42 2.24 -37.03 -30.88
C ARG A 42 0.91 -37.56 -30.43
N LYS A 43 0.44 -38.73 -30.90
CA LYS A 43 -0.74 -39.41 -30.42
C LYS A 43 -0.58 -39.77 -28.94
N LEU A 44 0.56 -40.30 -28.55
CA LEU A 44 0.85 -40.67 -27.17
C LEU A 44 0.86 -39.44 -26.22
N GLN A 45 1.40 -38.30 -26.72
CA GLN A 45 1.37 -37.05 -26.00
C GLN A 45 -0.08 -36.57 -25.75
N ALA A 46 -0.92 -36.61 -26.79
CA ALA A 46 -2.33 -36.25 -26.65
C ALA A 46 -3.07 -37.15 -25.63
N VAL A 47 -2.73 -38.44 -25.56
CA VAL A 47 -3.27 -39.34 -24.54
C VAL A 47 -2.79 -38.93 -23.14
N ALA A 48 -1.51 -38.64 -22.96
CA ALA A 48 -0.99 -38.22 -21.68
C ALA A 48 -1.63 -36.89 -21.22
N ASP A 49 -1.72 -35.91 -22.14
CA ASP A 49 -2.30 -34.60 -21.88
C ASP A 49 -3.77 -34.69 -21.42
N THR A 50 -4.59 -35.41 -22.21
CA THR A 50 -6.00 -35.51 -21.89
C THR A 50 -6.27 -36.38 -20.65
N ALA A 51 -5.45 -37.43 -20.42
CA ALA A 51 -5.58 -38.27 -19.23
C ALA A 51 -5.16 -37.48 -17.95
N ALA A 52 -4.10 -36.65 -18.01
CA ALA A 52 -3.70 -35.82 -16.91
C ALA A 52 -4.78 -34.76 -16.59
N LEU A 53 -5.31 -34.08 -17.62
CA LEU A 53 -6.39 -33.10 -17.47
C LEU A 53 -7.65 -33.69 -16.86
N GLU A 54 -8.08 -34.85 -17.34
CA GLU A 54 -9.28 -35.52 -16.81
C GLU A 54 -9.10 -35.94 -15.36
N ALA A 55 -7.93 -36.51 -15.02
CA ALA A 55 -7.63 -36.93 -13.66
C ALA A 55 -7.60 -35.76 -12.71
N ALA A 56 -6.95 -34.64 -13.11
CA ALA A 56 -6.91 -33.42 -12.31
C ALA A 56 -8.30 -32.77 -12.20
N ASN A 57 -9.02 -32.62 -13.32
CA ASN A 57 -10.33 -31.96 -13.36
C ASN A 57 -11.39 -32.64 -12.50
N ARG A 58 -11.32 -33.98 -12.36
CA ARG A 58 -12.22 -34.78 -11.53
C ARG A 58 -11.73 -34.91 -10.08
N GLY A 59 -10.68 -34.20 -9.69
CA GLY A 59 -10.14 -34.25 -8.32
C GLY A 59 -9.55 -35.61 -7.95
N GLY A 60 -8.81 -36.24 -8.88
CA GLY A 60 -8.19 -37.54 -8.65
C GLY A 60 -7.24 -37.54 -7.46
N GLN A 61 -7.25 -38.64 -6.70
CA GLN A 61 -6.42 -38.85 -5.50
C GLN A 61 -5.50 -40.05 -5.68
N CYS A 62 -4.30 -39.97 -5.07
CA CYS A 62 -3.31 -41.05 -5.06
C CYS A 62 -3.12 -41.67 -3.67
N SER A 63 -3.59 -41.03 -2.61
CA SER A 63 -3.55 -41.53 -1.22
C SER A 63 -4.97 -41.74 -0.70
N GLY A 64 -5.22 -42.87 -0.06
CA GLY A 64 -6.55 -43.23 0.43
C GLY A 64 -7.53 -43.75 -0.64
N SER A 65 -7.30 -43.39 -1.91
CA SER A 65 -8.02 -43.89 -3.09
C SER A 65 -7.12 -43.85 -4.31
N THR A 66 -7.45 -44.66 -5.35
CA THR A 66 -6.73 -44.71 -6.64
C THR A 66 -7.45 -43.94 -7.74
N THR A 67 -8.33 -43.00 -7.39
CA THR A 67 -9.22 -42.33 -8.35
C THR A 67 -8.47 -41.58 -9.42
N ALA A 68 -7.26 -41.04 -9.15
CA ALA A 68 -6.44 -40.42 -10.17
C ALA A 68 -6.04 -41.39 -11.29
N VAL A 69 -5.65 -42.61 -10.91
CA VAL A 69 -5.29 -43.68 -11.85
C VAL A 69 -6.51 -44.11 -12.66
N ASP A 70 -7.66 -44.25 -11.99
CA ASP A 70 -8.88 -44.72 -12.64
C ASP A 70 -9.42 -43.69 -13.65
N TYR A 71 -9.42 -42.42 -13.29
CA TYR A 71 -9.85 -41.35 -14.21
C TYR A 71 -8.91 -41.21 -15.40
N ALA A 72 -7.59 -41.28 -15.18
CA ALA A 72 -6.61 -41.25 -16.25
C ALA A 72 -6.76 -42.42 -17.21
N LYS A 73 -6.96 -43.66 -16.69
CA LYS A 73 -7.18 -44.85 -17.51
C LYS A 73 -8.51 -44.80 -18.29
N GLN A 74 -9.60 -44.33 -17.66
CA GLN A 74 -10.89 -44.16 -18.34
C GLN A 74 -10.75 -43.17 -19.52
N ASN A 75 -10.05 -42.07 -19.34
CA ASN A 75 -9.81 -41.11 -20.43
C ASN A 75 -8.92 -41.70 -21.53
N ALA A 76 -7.82 -42.35 -21.16
CA ALA A 76 -6.91 -42.99 -22.11
C ALA A 76 -7.67 -44.04 -22.96
N THR A 77 -8.54 -44.87 -22.36
CA THR A 77 -9.36 -45.88 -23.06
C THR A 77 -10.31 -45.21 -24.04
N ARG A 78 -10.99 -44.11 -23.66
CA ARG A 78 -11.86 -43.34 -24.58
C ARG A 78 -11.10 -42.78 -25.77
N ASN A 79 -9.81 -42.46 -25.60
CA ASN A 79 -8.90 -41.96 -26.65
C ASN A 79 -8.13 -43.08 -27.39
N GLY A 80 -8.64 -44.36 -27.31
CA GLY A 80 -8.06 -45.50 -28.03
C GLY A 80 -6.77 -46.06 -27.45
N PHE A 81 -6.40 -45.65 -26.21
CA PHE A 81 -5.23 -46.16 -25.51
C PHE A 81 -5.65 -47.03 -24.32
N THR A 82 -6.02 -48.28 -24.59
CA THR A 82 -6.42 -49.23 -23.56
C THR A 82 -5.17 -49.88 -22.97
N VAL A 83 -5.05 -49.83 -21.63
CA VAL A 83 -4.03 -50.54 -20.86
C VAL A 83 -4.64 -51.88 -20.40
N VAL A 84 -4.07 -52.97 -20.87
CA VAL A 84 -4.52 -54.34 -20.51
C VAL A 84 -3.56 -54.89 -19.45
N ALA A 85 -4.12 -55.56 -18.45
CA ALA A 85 -3.32 -56.24 -17.43
C ALA A 85 -2.42 -57.29 -18.11
N ASN A 86 -1.13 -57.35 -17.74
CA ASN A 86 -0.11 -58.23 -18.25
C ASN A 86 0.37 -57.92 -19.73
N ASP A 87 -0.08 -56.81 -20.33
CA ASP A 87 0.46 -56.32 -21.60
C ASP A 87 1.46 -55.19 -21.37
N SER A 88 2.74 -55.46 -21.52
CA SER A 88 3.82 -54.45 -21.36
C SER A 88 3.95 -53.50 -22.54
N SER A 89 3.19 -53.76 -23.64
CA SER A 89 3.27 -52.89 -24.83
C SER A 89 2.64 -51.48 -24.62
N ARG A 90 1.78 -51.36 -23.65
CA ARG A 90 1.12 -50.08 -23.26
C ARG A 90 1.07 -49.96 -21.74
N ALA A 91 1.59 -48.88 -21.21
CA ALA A 91 1.52 -48.56 -19.81
C ALA A 91 1.11 -47.11 -19.56
N LEU A 92 0.40 -46.88 -18.45
CA LEU A 92 0.01 -45.57 -17.99
C LEU A 92 0.38 -45.46 -16.51
N ALA A 93 1.40 -44.68 -16.19
CA ALA A 93 1.82 -44.39 -14.84
C ALA A 93 1.26 -43.03 -14.42
N VAL A 94 0.60 -42.98 -13.25
CA VAL A 94 -0.02 -41.77 -12.70
C VAL A 94 0.63 -41.48 -11.34
N THR A 95 1.04 -40.25 -11.12
CA THR A 95 1.69 -39.81 -9.89
C THR A 95 1.08 -38.48 -9.46
N CYS A 96 0.62 -38.39 -8.22
CA CYS A 96 0.17 -37.13 -7.63
C CYS A 96 1.34 -36.37 -7.00
N GLY A 97 1.19 -35.07 -6.81
CA GLY A 97 2.23 -34.22 -6.22
C GLY A 97 1.83 -32.76 -6.15
N THR A 98 2.86 -31.93 -5.98
CA THR A 98 2.76 -30.48 -5.94
C THR A 98 3.52 -29.83 -7.09
N LEU A 99 3.17 -28.58 -7.36
CA LEU A 99 3.92 -27.69 -8.24
C LEU A 99 4.66 -26.67 -7.41
N LEU A 100 6.00 -26.71 -7.46
CA LEU A 100 6.86 -25.73 -6.82
C LEU A 100 7.52 -24.87 -7.89
N THR A 101 7.60 -23.58 -7.64
CA THR A 101 8.38 -22.67 -8.47
C THR A 101 9.82 -22.69 -7.96
N ASN A 102 10.77 -23.05 -8.80
CA ASN A 102 12.18 -23.04 -8.44
C ASN A 102 12.77 -21.61 -8.47
N ALA A 103 14.05 -21.49 -8.10
CA ALA A 103 14.76 -20.21 -8.08
C ALA A 103 14.86 -19.54 -9.48
N ALA A 104 14.65 -20.30 -10.57
CA ALA A 104 14.60 -19.78 -11.93
C ALA A 104 13.18 -19.45 -12.41
N ASN A 105 12.21 -19.37 -11.50
CA ASN A 105 10.78 -19.14 -11.78
C ASN A 105 10.12 -20.17 -12.72
N ILE A 106 10.68 -21.38 -12.77
CA ILE A 106 10.11 -22.49 -13.53
C ILE A 106 9.29 -23.35 -12.58
N ARG A 107 8.07 -23.70 -12.97
CA ARG A 107 7.24 -24.64 -12.22
C ARG A 107 7.78 -26.06 -12.40
N VAL A 108 8.09 -26.71 -11.30
CA VAL A 108 8.63 -28.07 -11.25
C VAL A 108 7.65 -28.96 -10.50
N PHE A 109 7.30 -30.11 -11.08
CA PHE A 109 6.49 -31.12 -10.43
C PHE A 109 7.34 -31.89 -9.41
N THR A 110 6.86 -31.93 -8.17
CA THR A 110 7.43 -32.75 -7.08
C THR A 110 6.43 -33.83 -6.68
N ALA A 111 6.84 -35.09 -6.81
CA ALA A 111 5.97 -36.23 -6.51
C ALA A 111 5.73 -36.34 -4.99
N ASP A 112 4.46 -36.38 -4.60
CA ASP A 112 3.98 -36.60 -3.22
C ASP A 112 2.58 -37.19 -3.28
N ALA A 113 2.44 -38.46 -2.93
CA ALA A 113 1.14 -39.14 -3.01
C ALA A 113 0.09 -38.59 -2.05
N SER A 114 0.48 -37.86 -1.01
CA SER A 114 -0.42 -37.22 -0.06
C SER A 114 -1.01 -35.90 -0.58
N LYS A 115 -0.48 -35.37 -1.70
CA LYS A 115 -0.88 -34.10 -2.31
C LYS A 115 -1.51 -34.33 -3.67
N ASN A 116 -2.60 -33.60 -3.93
CA ASN A 116 -3.37 -33.73 -5.18
C ASN A 116 -3.41 -32.41 -5.97
N GLU A 117 -2.44 -31.51 -5.73
CA GLU A 117 -2.39 -30.20 -6.39
C GLU A 117 -2.05 -30.32 -7.89
N ALA A 118 -1.26 -31.35 -8.22
CA ALA A 118 -0.91 -31.67 -9.61
C ALA A 118 -0.87 -33.18 -9.81
N ILE A 119 -1.22 -33.62 -11.01
CA ILE A 119 -1.20 -35.04 -11.43
C ILE A 119 -0.33 -35.17 -12.66
N ARG A 120 0.74 -35.97 -12.55
CA ARG A 120 1.61 -36.34 -13.66
C ARG A 120 1.17 -37.68 -14.22
N VAL A 121 0.98 -37.73 -15.54
CA VAL A 121 0.70 -38.94 -16.29
C VAL A 121 1.85 -39.20 -17.25
N VAL A 122 2.38 -40.41 -17.19
CA VAL A 122 3.40 -40.90 -18.13
C VAL A 122 2.78 -42.06 -18.93
N ALA A 123 2.52 -41.82 -20.21
CA ALA A 123 2.06 -42.85 -21.15
C ALA A 123 3.25 -43.42 -21.87
N THR A 124 3.35 -44.75 -21.88
CA THR A 124 4.40 -45.48 -22.65
C THR A 124 3.76 -46.46 -23.63
N ARG A 125 4.35 -46.54 -24.81
CA ARG A 125 3.93 -47.45 -25.85
C ARG A 125 5.13 -48.07 -26.55
N THR A 126 5.17 -49.38 -26.61
CA THR A 126 6.15 -50.11 -27.40
C THR A 126 5.62 -50.29 -28.82
N VAL A 127 6.36 -49.80 -29.78
CA VAL A 127 6.03 -49.93 -31.22
C VAL A 127 7.16 -50.68 -31.92
N THR A 128 6.80 -51.40 -33.00
CA THR A 128 7.83 -52.05 -33.82
C THR A 128 8.72 -51.03 -34.45
N THR A 129 10.01 -51.26 -34.38
CA THR A 129 11.02 -50.46 -35.09
C THR A 129 10.77 -50.53 -36.61
N GLY A 130 11.06 -49.42 -37.28
CA GLY A 130 10.77 -49.28 -38.71
C GLY A 130 11.62 -50.15 -39.63
N ILE A 131 11.21 -50.19 -40.88
CA ILE A 131 11.87 -50.96 -41.95
C ILE A 131 13.31 -50.50 -42.13
N ALA A 132 13.63 -49.20 -41.95
CA ALA A 132 14.99 -48.66 -42.05
C ALA A 132 15.95 -49.33 -41.05
N ASN A 133 15.47 -49.63 -39.86
CA ASN A 133 16.25 -50.30 -38.81
C ASN A 133 16.44 -51.79 -39.13
N GLY A 134 15.48 -52.45 -39.85
CA GLY A 134 15.63 -53.78 -40.40
C GLY A 134 16.69 -53.89 -41.50
N VAL A 135 16.85 -52.84 -42.33
CA VAL A 135 17.96 -52.74 -43.32
C VAL A 135 19.29 -52.58 -42.62
N TRP A 136 19.34 -51.83 -41.50
CA TRP A 136 20.58 -51.65 -40.71
C TRP A 136 21.10 -52.95 -40.14
N ARG A 137 20.22 -53.94 -39.86
CA ARG A 137 20.58 -55.28 -39.42
C ARG A 137 21.51 -56.02 -40.39
N LEU A 138 21.45 -55.69 -41.69
CA LEU A 138 22.34 -56.28 -42.69
C LEU A 138 23.84 -55.83 -42.53
N PHE A 139 24.04 -54.73 -41.77
CA PHE A 139 25.35 -54.12 -41.54
C PHE A 139 25.82 -54.19 -40.08
N SER A 140 24.89 -54.35 -39.11
CA SER A 140 25.21 -54.43 -37.68
C SER A 140 24.50 -55.63 -37.07
N GLY A 141 25.21 -56.43 -36.29
CA GLY A 141 24.67 -57.70 -35.70
C GLY A 141 23.63 -57.54 -34.62
N THR A 142 23.30 -56.29 -34.18
CA THR A 142 22.33 -55.99 -33.10
C THR A 142 21.09 -55.32 -33.69
N TYR A 143 19.91 -55.93 -33.42
CA TYR A 143 18.61 -55.41 -33.87
C TYR A 143 17.59 -55.41 -32.71
N ASN A 144 17.10 -54.25 -32.37
CA ASN A 144 15.95 -54.13 -31.44
C ASN A 144 14.68 -54.03 -32.25
N ALA A 145 13.85 -55.14 -32.23
CA ALA A 145 12.60 -55.22 -32.96
C ALA A 145 11.58 -54.19 -32.50
N ASN A 146 11.72 -53.66 -31.32
CA ASN A 146 10.76 -52.75 -30.69
C ASN A 146 11.45 -51.49 -30.13
N THR A 147 10.78 -50.36 -30.26
CA THR A 147 11.17 -49.08 -29.64
C THR A 147 10.09 -48.62 -28.69
N THR A 148 10.47 -48.25 -27.48
CA THR A 148 9.51 -47.73 -26.48
C THR A 148 9.45 -46.21 -26.59
N LEU A 149 8.27 -45.70 -26.89
CA LEU A 149 7.94 -44.27 -26.86
C LEU A 149 7.35 -43.93 -25.51
N SER A 150 7.71 -42.78 -24.97
CA SER A 150 7.21 -42.25 -23.72
C SER A 150 6.72 -40.80 -23.89
N ALA A 151 5.56 -40.46 -23.33
CA ALA A 151 5.03 -39.11 -23.27
C ALA A 151 4.64 -38.77 -21.87
N THR A 152 4.93 -37.56 -21.44
CA THR A 152 4.65 -37.09 -20.09
C THR A 152 3.81 -35.82 -20.14
N ALA A 153 2.78 -35.77 -19.30
CA ALA A 153 1.98 -34.58 -19.08
C ALA A 153 1.79 -34.34 -17.59
N VAL A 154 1.73 -33.10 -17.20
CA VAL A 154 1.39 -32.69 -15.83
C VAL A 154 0.22 -31.73 -15.93
N ALA A 155 -0.90 -32.08 -15.27
CA ALA A 155 -2.04 -31.21 -15.12
C ALA A 155 -2.21 -30.81 -13.66
N ALA A 156 -2.60 -29.57 -13.42
CA ALA A 156 -2.88 -29.04 -12.09
C ALA A 156 -4.29 -28.44 -12.04
N LEU A 157 -4.89 -28.50 -10.87
CA LEU A 157 -6.11 -27.75 -10.61
C LEU A 157 -5.75 -26.27 -10.48
N ALA A 158 -6.54 -25.44 -11.09
CA ALA A 158 -6.45 -24.00 -10.86
C ALA A 158 -6.86 -23.72 -9.40
N THR A 159 -5.94 -23.14 -8.65
CA THR A 159 -6.17 -22.77 -7.25
C THR A 159 -7.08 -21.55 -7.16
N PRO A 160 -7.94 -21.45 -6.13
CA PRO A 160 -8.72 -20.22 -5.92
C PRO A 160 -7.77 -19.05 -5.69
N VAL A 161 -8.16 -17.89 -6.22
CA VAL A 161 -7.40 -16.65 -6.06
C VAL A 161 -8.31 -15.56 -5.53
N ALA A 162 -7.86 -14.89 -4.48
CA ALA A 162 -8.53 -13.74 -3.90
C ALA A 162 -7.66 -12.49 -4.04
N ALA A 163 -8.33 -11.36 -4.17
CA ALA A 163 -7.69 -10.05 -4.09
C ALA A 163 -8.40 -9.19 -3.08
N LEU A 164 -7.62 -8.43 -2.32
CA LEU A 164 -8.09 -7.31 -1.53
C LEU A 164 -7.51 -6.01 -2.11
N THR A 165 -8.33 -4.98 -2.10
CA THR A 165 -7.93 -3.60 -2.37
C THR A 165 -8.42 -2.72 -1.24
N ILE A 166 -7.67 -1.69 -0.89
CA ILE A 166 -8.07 -0.70 0.11
C ILE A 166 -7.94 0.69 -0.49
N ARG A 167 -8.89 1.54 -0.17
CA ARG A 167 -8.85 2.94 -0.58
C ARG A 167 -9.50 3.81 0.48
N SER A 168 -9.12 5.07 0.50
CA SER A 168 -9.88 6.12 1.15
C SER A 168 -11.02 6.63 0.26
N THR A 169 -11.89 7.46 0.81
CA THR A 169 -12.88 8.19 0.00
C THR A 169 -12.16 9.04 -1.06
N ALA A 170 -12.70 9.05 -2.26
CA ALA A 170 -12.15 9.88 -3.33
C ALA A 170 -12.18 11.36 -2.93
N VAL A 171 -11.05 12.03 -3.08
CA VAL A 171 -11.00 13.49 -2.92
C VAL A 171 -11.84 14.13 -4.03
N VAL A 172 -12.88 14.84 -3.66
CA VAL A 172 -13.65 15.63 -4.62
C VAL A 172 -12.95 16.97 -4.80
N VAL A 173 -12.37 17.18 -5.98
CA VAL A 173 -11.71 18.44 -6.35
C VAL A 173 -12.72 19.30 -7.11
N ASP A 174 -13.42 20.15 -6.39
CA ASP A 174 -14.50 21.00 -6.91
C ASP A 174 -14.09 22.47 -7.08
N THR A 175 -12.95 22.88 -6.51
CA THR A 175 -12.48 24.26 -6.52
C THR A 175 -11.01 24.38 -6.90
N ALA A 176 -10.63 25.55 -7.44
CA ALA A 176 -9.22 25.89 -7.73
C ALA A 176 -8.36 25.89 -6.46
N ASN A 177 -8.92 26.28 -5.31
CA ASN A 177 -8.21 26.25 -4.03
C ASN A 177 -7.84 24.83 -3.60
N LYS A 178 -8.75 23.86 -3.74
CA LYS A 178 -8.46 22.44 -3.48
C LYS A 178 -7.40 21.90 -4.44
N ALA A 179 -7.49 22.22 -5.73
CA ALA A 179 -6.49 21.85 -6.71
C ALA A 179 -5.10 22.44 -6.35
N SER A 180 -5.05 23.71 -5.94
CA SER A 180 -3.81 24.37 -5.50
C SER A 180 -3.21 23.70 -4.25
N THR A 181 -4.05 23.32 -3.29
CA THR A 181 -3.63 22.58 -2.08
C THR A 181 -3.04 21.23 -2.43
N LEU A 182 -3.71 20.46 -3.33
CA LEU A 182 -3.19 19.19 -3.83
C LEU A 182 -1.87 19.35 -4.59
N ASN A 183 -1.76 20.38 -5.43
CA ASN A 183 -0.53 20.69 -6.15
C ASN A 183 0.64 20.97 -5.19
N ALA A 184 0.42 21.77 -4.16
CA ALA A 184 1.43 22.07 -3.16
C ALA A 184 1.81 20.80 -2.36
N LEU A 185 0.83 19.97 -1.99
CA LEU A 185 1.03 18.74 -1.25
C LEU A 185 1.82 17.72 -2.08
N PHE A 186 1.31 17.31 -3.22
CA PHE A 186 1.94 16.29 -4.07
C PHE A 186 3.29 16.76 -4.61
N GLY A 187 3.39 18.03 -5.02
CA GLY A 187 4.64 18.63 -5.41
C GLY A 187 5.67 18.61 -4.29
N GLY A 188 5.27 19.00 -3.06
CA GLY A 188 6.14 18.97 -1.88
C GLY A 188 6.58 17.54 -1.51
N LEU A 189 5.70 16.56 -1.57
CA LEU A 189 6.02 15.15 -1.31
C LEU A 189 6.98 14.56 -2.35
N LEU A 190 6.88 14.99 -3.61
CA LEU A 190 7.78 14.59 -4.70
C LEU A 190 9.10 15.39 -4.72
N GLY A 191 9.13 16.55 -4.06
CA GLY A 191 10.28 17.48 -4.09
C GLY A 191 10.35 18.36 -5.33
N GLY A 192 9.26 18.49 -6.09
CA GLY A 192 9.17 19.27 -7.33
C GLY A 192 7.92 20.16 -7.39
N GLY A 193 7.91 21.12 -8.32
CA GLY A 193 6.73 21.94 -8.59
C GLY A 193 5.66 21.16 -9.34
N LEU A 194 4.39 21.29 -8.92
CA LEU A 194 3.23 20.66 -9.58
C LEU A 194 2.15 21.70 -9.84
N ASN A 195 1.52 21.64 -11.01
CA ASN A 195 0.41 22.53 -11.38
C ASN A 195 -0.61 21.74 -12.24
N LEU A 196 -1.56 21.07 -11.57
CA LEU A 196 -2.68 20.42 -12.20
C LEU A 196 -3.94 21.28 -12.03
N SER A 197 -4.77 21.29 -13.06
CA SER A 197 -6.10 21.88 -12.99
C SER A 197 -7.09 21.01 -12.22
N VAL A 198 -8.25 21.57 -11.85
CA VAL A 198 -9.38 20.80 -11.28
C VAL A 198 -9.77 19.63 -12.19
N ALA A 199 -9.81 19.84 -13.51
CA ALA A 199 -10.12 18.79 -14.48
C ALA A 199 -9.05 17.69 -14.49
N GLY A 200 -7.76 18.05 -14.39
CA GLY A 200 -6.66 17.09 -14.31
C GLY A 200 -6.75 16.18 -13.09
N TRP A 201 -7.03 16.74 -11.93
CA TRP A 201 -7.25 15.95 -10.71
C TRP A 201 -8.44 15.00 -10.82
N ASN A 202 -9.59 15.51 -11.33
CA ASN A 202 -10.78 14.70 -11.52
C ASN A 202 -10.57 13.62 -12.58
N GLY A 203 -9.76 13.87 -13.62
CA GLY A 203 -9.36 12.87 -14.59
C GLY A 203 -8.66 11.68 -13.92
N LEU A 204 -7.69 11.94 -13.05
CA LEU A 204 -6.98 10.88 -12.29
C LEU A 204 -7.92 10.08 -11.38
N VAL A 205 -8.87 10.75 -10.71
CA VAL A 205 -9.83 10.12 -9.79
C VAL A 205 -10.82 9.22 -10.52
N ASN A 206 -11.26 9.62 -11.70
CA ASN A 206 -12.33 8.93 -12.45
C ASN A 206 -11.80 7.86 -13.42
N THR A 207 -10.49 7.83 -13.68
CA THR A 207 -9.88 6.86 -14.58
C THR A 207 -9.42 5.63 -13.82
N ASN A 208 -9.70 4.43 -14.37
CA ASN A 208 -9.24 3.16 -13.82
C ASN A 208 -8.14 2.55 -14.70
N ILE A 209 -7.26 1.79 -14.08
CA ILE A 209 -6.19 1.03 -14.73
C ILE A 209 -6.19 -0.42 -14.24
N SER A 210 -6.00 -1.38 -15.15
CA SER A 210 -5.83 -2.79 -14.78
C SER A 210 -4.41 -3.01 -14.25
N LEU A 211 -4.29 -3.62 -13.08
CA LEU A 211 -2.98 -3.96 -12.49
C LEU A 211 -2.18 -4.88 -13.41
N LEU A 212 -2.82 -5.86 -14.05
CA LEU A 212 -2.16 -6.75 -15.00
C LEU A 212 -1.59 -5.97 -16.19
N SER A 213 -2.43 -5.16 -16.84
CA SER A 213 -1.99 -4.36 -18.00
C SER A 213 -0.86 -3.39 -17.63
N TYR A 214 -0.92 -2.84 -16.41
CA TYR A 214 0.12 -1.96 -15.89
C TYR A 214 1.45 -2.71 -15.66
N LEU A 215 1.41 -3.89 -15.04
CA LEU A 215 2.61 -4.69 -14.79
C LEU A 215 3.21 -5.27 -16.07
N ASP A 216 2.39 -5.69 -17.03
CA ASP A 216 2.84 -6.11 -18.34
C ASP A 216 3.55 -4.99 -19.10
N ARG A 217 2.97 -3.79 -19.05
CA ARG A 217 3.59 -2.62 -19.66
C ARG A 217 4.90 -2.24 -18.97
N LEU A 218 4.90 -2.19 -17.64
CA LEU A 218 6.08 -1.90 -16.85
C LEU A 218 7.21 -2.91 -17.12
N LYS A 219 6.87 -4.20 -17.23
CA LYS A 219 7.81 -5.26 -17.59
C LYS A 219 8.48 -5.00 -18.95
N LEU A 220 7.71 -4.58 -19.95
CA LEU A 220 8.23 -4.19 -21.25
C LEU A 220 9.12 -2.95 -21.17
N ASP A 221 8.66 -1.91 -20.48
CA ASP A 221 9.37 -0.63 -20.35
C ASP A 221 10.69 -0.78 -19.56
N LEU A 222 10.78 -1.80 -18.68
CA LEU A 222 12.02 -2.13 -17.94
C LEU A 222 12.93 -3.13 -18.67
N GLY A 223 12.51 -3.69 -19.82
CA GLY A 223 13.25 -4.73 -20.52
C GLY A 223 13.30 -6.09 -19.81
N LEU A 224 12.38 -6.34 -18.86
CA LEU A 224 12.33 -7.51 -18.01
C LEU A 224 11.39 -8.61 -18.58
N THR A 225 11.42 -8.83 -19.89
CA THR A 225 10.42 -9.69 -20.57
C THR A 225 10.46 -11.16 -20.15
N ALA A 226 11.59 -11.65 -19.65
CA ALA A 226 11.79 -13.05 -19.28
C ALA A 226 11.56 -13.35 -17.78
N VAL A 227 11.22 -12.35 -16.95
CA VAL A 227 11.05 -12.52 -15.49
C VAL A 227 9.58 -12.50 -15.06
N GLY A 228 9.30 -13.00 -13.87
CA GLY A 228 7.97 -12.96 -13.26
C GLY A 228 7.62 -11.59 -12.69
N TYR A 229 6.36 -11.40 -12.27
CA TYR A 229 5.91 -10.12 -11.69
C TYR A 229 6.52 -9.85 -10.32
N THR A 230 6.89 -10.88 -9.57
CA THR A 230 7.58 -10.73 -8.27
C THR A 230 8.91 -10.00 -8.45
N GLU A 231 9.66 -10.33 -9.50
CA GLU A 231 10.91 -9.64 -9.84
C GLU A 231 10.67 -8.21 -10.32
N VAL A 232 9.61 -7.99 -11.11
CA VAL A 232 9.21 -6.64 -11.55
C VAL A 232 8.90 -5.76 -10.33
N LEU A 233 8.13 -6.28 -9.36
CA LEU A 233 7.80 -5.57 -8.12
C LEU A 233 9.01 -5.33 -7.22
N GLY A 234 9.99 -6.26 -7.22
CA GLY A 234 11.23 -6.16 -6.44
C GLY A 234 12.27 -5.21 -7.02
N ASN A 235 12.13 -4.80 -8.27
CA ASN A 235 13.09 -3.89 -8.91
C ASN A 235 12.97 -2.46 -8.38
N THR A 236 14.12 -1.78 -8.34
CA THR A 236 14.19 -0.35 -8.06
C THR A 236 13.93 0.43 -9.34
N VAL A 237 12.86 1.22 -9.36
CA VAL A 237 12.37 1.93 -10.56
C VAL A 237 12.19 3.41 -10.26
N GLY A 238 12.48 4.28 -11.22
CA GLY A 238 12.20 5.71 -11.10
C GLY A 238 10.70 6.00 -11.05
N VAL A 239 10.26 6.87 -10.14
CA VAL A 239 8.82 7.24 -10.02
C VAL A 239 8.29 7.80 -11.34
N GLY A 240 9.09 8.63 -12.03
CA GLY A 240 8.74 9.13 -13.37
C GLY A 240 8.53 8.00 -14.39
N GLN A 241 9.29 6.90 -14.30
CA GLN A 241 9.15 5.74 -15.17
C GLN A 241 7.90 4.93 -14.82
N LEU A 242 7.57 4.76 -13.53
CA LEU A 242 6.31 4.15 -13.09
C LEU A 242 5.10 4.92 -13.65
N ILE A 243 5.13 6.25 -13.58
CA ILE A 243 4.08 7.10 -14.14
C ILE A 243 4.04 6.98 -15.68
N GLN A 244 5.19 6.92 -16.34
CA GLN A 244 5.25 6.73 -17.79
C GLN A 244 4.61 5.42 -18.23
N SER A 245 4.85 4.32 -17.51
CA SER A 245 4.19 3.03 -17.79
C SER A 245 2.67 3.10 -17.64
N ALA A 246 2.16 3.87 -16.67
CA ALA A 246 0.72 4.12 -16.55
C ALA A 246 0.18 4.91 -17.75
N ILE A 247 0.90 5.94 -18.22
CA ILE A 247 0.55 6.69 -19.44
C ILE A 247 0.51 5.73 -20.65
N ASN A 248 1.50 4.88 -20.81
CA ASN A 248 1.60 3.96 -21.93
C ASN A 248 0.49 2.90 -21.95
N VAL A 249 -0.11 2.57 -20.79
CA VAL A 249 -1.30 1.70 -20.71
C VAL A 249 -2.56 2.43 -21.11
N LEU A 250 -2.71 3.69 -20.67
CA LEU A 250 -3.90 4.50 -20.93
C LEU A 250 -3.93 5.06 -22.35
N ASP A 251 -2.75 5.36 -22.92
CA ASP A 251 -2.58 5.90 -24.28
C ASP A 251 -1.49 5.12 -25.04
N PRO A 252 -1.76 3.87 -25.44
CA PRO A 252 -0.79 3.02 -26.11
C PRO A 252 -0.38 3.52 -27.50
N THR A 253 -1.19 4.35 -28.12
CA THR A 253 -0.99 4.92 -29.47
C THR A 253 -0.44 6.35 -29.46
N ASN A 254 -0.30 6.95 -28.28
CA ASN A 254 0.15 8.34 -28.09
C ASN A 254 -0.71 9.35 -28.87
N THR A 255 -2.02 9.15 -28.82
CA THR A 255 -3.02 9.99 -29.53
C THR A 255 -3.83 10.89 -28.58
N LEU A 256 -3.75 10.64 -27.27
CA LEU A 256 -4.53 11.32 -26.22
C LEU A 256 -3.73 12.44 -25.50
N ALA A 257 -2.79 13.07 -26.21
CA ALA A 257 -1.92 14.10 -25.59
C ALA A 257 -2.66 15.29 -24.98
N THR A 258 -3.92 15.54 -25.38
CA THR A 258 -4.79 16.60 -24.83
C THR A 258 -5.78 16.08 -23.79
N ASP A 259 -5.83 14.77 -23.54
CA ASP A 259 -6.68 14.20 -22.48
C ASP A 259 -6.22 14.69 -21.10
N VAL A 260 -7.17 15.12 -20.28
CA VAL A 260 -6.86 15.75 -18.97
C VAL A 260 -6.13 14.81 -18.01
N THR A 261 -6.38 13.51 -18.10
CA THR A 261 -5.69 12.49 -17.29
C THR A 261 -4.25 12.36 -17.73
N ILE A 262 -4.01 12.28 -19.04
CA ILE A 262 -2.65 12.15 -19.61
C ILE A 262 -1.83 13.42 -19.34
N VAL A 263 -2.43 14.60 -19.49
CA VAL A 263 -1.80 15.87 -19.12
C VAL A 263 -1.42 15.89 -17.62
N GLY A 264 -2.33 15.44 -16.75
CA GLY A 264 -2.10 15.34 -15.32
C GLY A 264 -0.95 14.39 -14.98
N LEU A 265 -0.91 13.20 -15.58
CA LEU A 265 0.16 12.22 -15.40
C LEU A 265 1.51 12.75 -15.88
N ASN A 266 1.57 13.47 -17.01
CA ASN A 266 2.80 14.09 -17.51
C ASN A 266 3.35 15.16 -16.56
N ALA A 267 2.48 15.96 -15.95
CA ALA A 267 2.89 16.96 -14.96
C ALA A 267 3.46 16.27 -13.70
N LEU A 268 2.80 15.22 -13.19
CA LEU A 268 3.28 14.42 -12.06
C LEU A 268 4.60 13.71 -12.38
N LYS A 269 4.76 13.17 -13.57
CA LYS A 269 6.02 12.57 -14.04
C LYS A 269 7.17 13.57 -13.97
N THR A 270 6.92 14.80 -14.40
CA THR A 270 7.93 15.87 -14.37
C THR A 270 8.29 16.26 -12.93
N ALA A 271 7.30 16.36 -12.04
CA ALA A 271 7.50 16.67 -10.62
C ALA A 271 8.25 15.57 -9.85
N ALA A 272 8.12 14.30 -10.27
CA ALA A 272 8.72 13.15 -9.58
C ALA A 272 10.25 13.10 -9.64
N GLY A 273 10.88 13.82 -10.58
CA GLY A 273 12.35 13.89 -10.71
C GLY A 273 13.02 12.53 -10.86
N ALA A 274 14.15 12.35 -10.20
CA ALA A 274 14.99 11.14 -10.28
C ALA A 274 14.77 10.16 -9.11
N THR A 275 13.71 10.31 -8.32
CA THR A 275 13.45 9.46 -7.15
C THR A 275 13.19 8.03 -7.57
N GLN A 276 13.92 7.08 -6.95
CA GLN A 276 13.80 5.65 -7.21
C GLN A 276 13.15 4.94 -6.03
N VAL A 277 12.22 4.02 -6.33
CA VAL A 277 11.40 3.30 -5.35
C VAL A 277 11.25 1.82 -5.73
N VAL A 278 10.77 0.99 -4.80
CA VAL A 278 10.43 -0.42 -5.03
C VAL A 278 8.92 -0.56 -5.02
N LEU A 279 8.34 -0.97 -6.15
CA LEU A 279 6.88 -1.02 -6.33
C LEU A 279 6.22 -2.07 -5.41
N GLY A 280 6.95 -3.13 -5.03
CA GLY A 280 6.50 -4.16 -4.09
C GLY A 280 6.19 -3.64 -2.68
N ASP A 281 6.60 -2.42 -2.35
CA ASP A 281 6.25 -1.79 -1.07
C ASP A 281 4.78 -1.34 -1.00
N ILE A 282 4.10 -1.17 -2.16
CA ILE A 282 2.69 -0.74 -2.24
C ILE A 282 1.76 -1.74 -2.93
N LEU A 283 2.30 -2.66 -3.73
CA LEU A 283 1.56 -3.73 -4.41
C LEU A 283 2.13 -5.09 -4.01
N GLN A 284 1.28 -6.03 -3.61
CA GLN A 284 1.71 -7.35 -3.22
C GLN A 284 1.08 -8.42 -4.10
N ILE A 285 1.92 -9.33 -4.60
CA ILE A 285 1.52 -10.53 -5.33
C ILE A 285 2.16 -11.72 -4.62
N ALA A 286 1.34 -12.66 -4.15
CA ALA A 286 1.84 -13.89 -3.54
C ALA A 286 2.53 -14.76 -4.62
N SER A 287 3.64 -15.40 -4.26
CA SER A 287 4.37 -16.27 -5.17
C SER A 287 3.48 -17.41 -5.70
N GLY A 288 3.57 -17.69 -7.00
CA GLY A 288 2.77 -18.72 -7.67
C GLY A 288 1.32 -18.31 -7.98
N THR A 289 0.98 -17.02 -7.86
CA THR A 289 -0.32 -16.48 -8.30
C THR A 289 -0.41 -16.56 -9.83
N ASP A 290 -1.56 -17.02 -10.34
CA ASP A 290 -1.81 -17.08 -11.78
C ASP A 290 -1.86 -15.68 -12.38
N VAL A 291 -1.25 -15.50 -13.56
CA VAL A 291 -1.20 -14.23 -14.29
C VAL A 291 -2.59 -13.64 -14.52
N ALA A 292 -3.58 -14.46 -14.89
CA ALA A 292 -4.96 -14.01 -15.08
C ALA A 292 -5.59 -13.40 -13.82
N SER A 293 -5.05 -13.70 -12.66
CA SER A 293 -5.53 -13.20 -11.36
C SER A 293 -5.07 -11.78 -11.04
N LEU A 294 -4.23 -11.18 -11.88
CA LEU A 294 -3.73 -9.81 -11.71
C LEU A 294 -4.59 -8.76 -12.44
N ALA A 295 -5.69 -9.17 -13.05
CA ALA A 295 -6.59 -8.28 -13.78
C ALA A 295 -7.45 -7.37 -12.88
N VAL A 296 -7.04 -7.15 -11.63
CA VAL A 296 -7.71 -6.24 -10.68
C VAL A 296 -7.62 -4.80 -11.18
N ASN A 297 -8.74 -4.09 -11.15
CA ASN A 297 -8.83 -2.70 -11.51
C ASN A 297 -8.69 -1.79 -10.28
N MET A 298 -7.90 -0.71 -10.41
CA MET A 298 -7.72 0.33 -9.40
C MET A 298 -7.83 1.72 -10.05
N ARG A 299 -8.14 2.74 -9.25
CA ARG A 299 -8.12 4.12 -9.76
C ARG A 299 -6.69 4.56 -10.01
N VAL A 300 -6.50 5.32 -11.08
CA VAL A 300 -5.20 5.92 -11.41
C VAL A 300 -4.73 6.82 -10.26
N PHE A 301 -5.65 7.57 -9.64
CA PHE A 301 -5.34 8.42 -8.49
C PHE A 301 -4.70 7.63 -7.35
N ASP A 302 -5.29 6.49 -6.94
CA ASP A 302 -4.78 5.68 -5.82
C ASP A 302 -3.37 5.14 -6.12
N LEU A 303 -3.11 4.72 -7.36
CA LEU A 303 -1.80 4.24 -7.79
C LEU A 303 -0.75 5.36 -7.74
N ILE A 304 -1.08 6.53 -8.27
CA ILE A 304 -0.20 7.71 -8.27
C ILE A 304 0.07 8.20 -6.84
N GLU A 305 -0.95 8.25 -6.01
CA GLU A 305 -0.83 8.57 -4.60
C GLU A 305 0.16 7.63 -3.90
N GLY A 306 0.04 6.32 -4.14
CA GLY A 306 0.99 5.33 -3.65
C GLY A 306 2.43 5.60 -4.09
N PHE A 307 2.66 5.98 -5.36
CA PHE A 307 3.99 6.35 -5.86
C PHE A 307 4.56 7.58 -5.17
N VAL A 308 3.73 8.62 -4.99
CA VAL A 308 4.11 9.88 -4.33
C VAL A 308 4.48 9.63 -2.86
N GLN A 309 3.67 8.85 -2.16
CA GLN A 309 3.93 8.51 -0.76
C GLN A 309 5.17 7.63 -0.59
N LEU A 310 5.39 6.70 -1.50
CA LEU A 310 6.58 5.85 -1.51
C LEU A 310 7.84 6.68 -1.78
N ALA A 311 7.77 7.64 -2.72
CA ALA A 311 8.84 8.60 -2.98
C ALA A 311 9.14 9.45 -1.74
N ASN A 312 8.11 9.94 -1.07
CA ASN A 312 8.26 10.75 0.14
C ASN A 312 8.92 9.98 1.28
N LYS A 313 8.49 8.75 1.54
CA LYS A 313 9.14 7.88 2.54
C LYS A 313 10.64 7.69 2.23
N LYS A 314 10.99 7.50 0.95
CA LYS A 314 12.38 7.30 0.53
C LYS A 314 13.22 8.55 0.73
N ASN A 315 12.70 9.71 0.36
CA ASN A 315 13.40 10.97 0.39
C ASN A 315 13.39 11.66 1.76
N GLY A 316 12.43 11.30 2.65
CA GLY A 316 12.24 11.93 3.95
C GLY A 316 11.87 13.42 3.87
N LEU A 317 11.32 13.88 2.74
CA LEU A 317 10.97 15.27 2.52
C LEU A 317 9.76 15.66 3.38
N LEU A 318 9.77 16.90 3.88
CA LEU A 318 8.63 17.51 4.52
C LEU A 318 7.88 18.37 3.49
N ALA A 319 6.67 17.99 3.16
CA ALA A 319 5.79 18.82 2.34
C ALA A 319 5.22 19.97 3.20
N SER A 320 5.52 21.21 2.89
CA SER A 320 4.96 22.39 3.55
C SER A 320 3.91 23.03 2.65
N VAL A 321 2.66 23.00 3.09
CA VAL A 321 1.51 23.46 2.31
C VAL A 321 0.91 24.69 2.98
N PRO A 322 0.94 25.87 2.34
CA PRO A 322 0.19 27.02 2.82
C PRO A 322 -1.29 26.81 2.53
N ILE A 323 -2.12 26.92 3.54
CA ILE A 323 -3.58 26.81 3.44
C ILE A 323 -4.21 28.15 3.75
N ASN A 324 -4.83 28.75 2.76
CA ASN A 324 -5.56 30.00 2.95
C ASN A 324 -7.02 29.71 3.34
N VAL A 325 -7.36 30.09 4.56
CA VAL A 325 -8.74 30.05 5.04
C VAL A 325 -9.20 31.49 5.16
N PRO A 326 -10.27 31.89 4.42
CA PRO A 326 -10.80 33.24 4.51
C PRO A 326 -11.17 33.60 5.95
N GLY A 327 -10.67 34.73 6.48
CA GLY A 327 -10.96 35.21 7.82
C GLY A 327 -10.12 34.60 8.97
N VAL A 328 -9.26 33.63 8.65
CA VAL A 328 -8.31 33.03 9.59
C VAL A 328 -6.89 33.21 9.06
N ALA A 329 -5.94 33.32 9.95
CA ALA A 329 -4.53 33.55 9.69
C ALA A 329 -3.87 32.55 8.74
N GLN A 330 -2.61 32.75 8.50
CA GLN A 330 -1.76 31.85 7.74
C GLN A 330 -1.68 30.48 8.46
N ILE A 331 -2.19 29.46 7.82
CA ILE A 331 -2.05 28.07 8.26
C ILE A 331 -0.98 27.42 7.38
N THR A 332 -0.02 26.79 8.03
CA THR A 332 0.96 25.96 7.34
C THR A 332 0.78 24.50 7.77
N ALA A 333 0.52 23.64 6.80
CA ALA A 333 0.51 22.20 7.03
C ALA A 333 1.86 21.61 6.62
N THR A 334 2.53 20.95 7.54
CA THR A 334 3.73 20.14 7.26
C THR A 334 3.40 18.69 7.35
N VAL A 335 3.76 17.91 6.33
CA VAL A 335 3.36 16.51 6.17
C VAL A 335 4.58 15.62 5.96
N GLN A 336 4.57 14.45 6.59
CA GLN A 336 5.55 13.37 6.39
C GLN A 336 4.82 12.03 6.30
N VAL A 337 5.18 11.22 5.32
CA VAL A 337 4.71 9.82 5.21
C VAL A 337 5.62 8.93 6.02
N LEU A 338 5.07 8.25 7.03
CA LEU A 338 5.80 7.28 7.86
C LEU A 338 5.83 5.91 7.20
N GLN A 339 4.67 5.50 6.66
CA GLN A 339 4.51 4.21 6.01
C GLN A 339 3.57 4.36 4.80
N PRO A 340 4.01 3.97 3.60
CA PRO A 340 3.18 4.03 2.41
C PRO A 340 2.03 3.01 2.49
N PRO A 341 0.98 3.18 1.70
CA PRO A 341 -0.13 2.24 1.67
C PRO A 341 0.30 0.91 1.05
N GLN A 342 -0.43 -0.15 1.36
CA GLN A 342 -0.44 -1.42 0.63
C GLN A 342 -1.78 -1.48 -0.10
N LEU A 343 -1.82 -0.97 -1.31
CA LEU A 343 -3.07 -0.69 -2.04
C LEU A 343 -3.81 -1.97 -2.46
N SER A 344 -3.05 -2.99 -2.84
CA SER A 344 -3.61 -4.25 -3.32
C SER A 344 -2.76 -5.43 -2.89
N ALA A 345 -3.42 -6.55 -2.60
CA ALA A 345 -2.80 -7.83 -2.33
C ALA A 345 -3.59 -8.95 -3.01
N VAL A 346 -2.90 -9.76 -3.80
CA VAL A 346 -3.47 -10.88 -4.56
C VAL A 346 -2.79 -12.18 -4.17
N GLY A 347 -3.54 -13.24 -3.94
CA GLY A 347 -2.97 -14.52 -3.57
C GLY A 347 -3.99 -15.65 -3.42
N ASN A 348 -3.48 -16.80 -3.00
CA ASN A 348 -4.32 -17.96 -2.73
C ASN A 348 -4.94 -17.83 -1.32
N PRO A 349 -6.29 -17.72 -1.20
CA PRO A 349 -6.96 -17.54 0.08
C PRO A 349 -6.77 -18.73 1.03
N ALA A 350 -6.62 -19.95 0.54
CA ALA A 350 -6.35 -21.12 1.37
C ALA A 350 -4.99 -21.00 2.07
N LYS A 351 -3.96 -20.56 1.34
CA LYS A 351 -2.62 -20.34 1.90
C LYS A 351 -2.59 -19.15 2.86
N ALA A 352 -3.36 -18.10 2.57
CA ALA A 352 -3.49 -16.93 3.44
C ALA A 352 -4.13 -17.31 4.78
N VAL A 353 -5.22 -18.08 4.77
CA VAL A 353 -5.90 -18.56 5.97
C VAL A 353 -5.03 -19.55 6.76
N ALA A 354 -4.34 -20.48 6.08
CA ALA A 354 -3.47 -21.47 6.70
C ALA A 354 -2.20 -20.84 7.33
N ALA A 355 -1.72 -19.70 6.83
CA ALA A 355 -0.57 -18.99 7.38
C ALA A 355 -0.85 -18.36 8.75
N GLY A 356 -2.11 -18.33 9.21
CA GLY A 356 -2.51 -17.82 10.51
C GLY A 356 -2.56 -16.29 10.61
N HIS A 357 -2.67 -15.80 11.86
CA HIS A 357 -3.14 -14.45 12.13
C HIS A 357 -2.05 -13.38 12.27
N ASN A 358 -0.87 -13.51 11.65
CA ASN A 358 0.02 -12.38 11.52
C ASN A 358 -0.15 -11.75 10.11
N PRO A 359 -1.11 -10.82 9.94
CA PRO A 359 -1.47 -10.31 8.62
C PRO A 359 -0.37 -9.46 7.98
N GLU A 360 0.55 -8.89 8.79
CA GLU A 360 1.54 -7.92 8.29
C GLU A 360 2.78 -8.59 7.69
N THR A 361 3.04 -9.84 8.04
CA THR A 361 4.26 -10.55 7.62
C THR A 361 3.91 -11.90 7.00
N GLY A 362 4.82 -12.43 6.20
CA GLY A 362 4.69 -13.74 5.59
C GLY A 362 4.40 -13.72 4.09
N PRO A 363 4.82 -14.78 3.37
CA PRO A 363 4.79 -14.82 1.90
C PRO A 363 3.40 -15.04 1.30
N ASN A 364 2.45 -15.59 2.08
CA ASN A 364 1.12 -15.98 1.60
C ASN A 364 0.01 -15.06 2.09
N ARG A 365 0.34 -13.94 2.72
CA ARG A 365 -0.65 -12.99 3.22
C ARG A 365 -1.44 -12.35 2.07
N ILE A 366 -2.73 -12.13 2.29
CA ILE A 366 -3.55 -11.20 1.51
C ILE A 366 -3.94 -10.10 2.49
N TYR A 367 -3.14 -9.04 2.50
CA TYR A 367 -3.19 -7.96 3.47
C TYR A 367 -3.05 -6.61 2.76
N VAL A 368 -3.90 -5.68 3.08
CA VAL A 368 -3.89 -4.31 2.56
C VAL A 368 -3.95 -3.31 3.71
N ARG A 369 -3.38 -2.13 3.50
CA ARG A 369 -3.43 -1.02 4.47
C ARG A 369 -3.41 0.32 3.77
N THR A 370 -3.98 1.34 4.41
CA THR A 370 -3.79 2.75 4.05
C THR A 370 -2.43 3.26 4.53
N SER A 371 -2.06 4.46 4.16
CA SER A 371 -0.83 5.09 4.62
C SER A 371 -0.86 5.43 6.11
N GLN A 372 0.32 5.44 6.73
CA GLN A 372 0.54 6.08 8.03
C GLN A 372 1.32 7.37 7.81
N LEU A 373 0.84 8.45 8.42
CA LEU A 373 1.44 9.77 8.20
C LEU A 373 1.36 10.64 9.45
N ARG A 374 2.24 11.65 9.47
CA ARG A 374 2.20 12.74 10.45
C ARG A 374 1.93 14.05 9.75
N VAL A 375 1.11 14.86 10.39
CA VAL A 375 0.76 16.20 9.95
C VAL A 375 0.94 17.16 11.10
N LEU A 376 1.62 18.25 10.86
CA LEU A 376 1.68 19.39 11.77
C LEU A 376 0.96 20.57 11.12
N LEU A 377 -0.12 21.00 11.72
CA LEU A 377 -0.81 22.23 11.36
C LEU A 377 -0.33 23.35 12.29
N SER A 378 0.35 24.35 11.74
CA SER A 378 0.73 25.55 12.48
C SER A 378 -0.21 26.69 12.08
N VAL A 379 -1.07 27.08 13.00
CA VAL A 379 -2.04 28.14 12.82
C VAL A 379 -1.51 29.39 13.48
N ASN A 380 -1.05 30.34 12.69
CA ASN A 380 -0.69 31.67 13.18
C ASN A 380 -1.95 32.52 13.21
N LEU A 381 -2.37 32.93 14.40
CA LEU A 381 -3.53 33.78 14.60
C LEU A 381 -3.07 35.25 14.55
N PRO A 382 -3.31 36.01 13.48
CA PRO A 382 -3.12 37.45 13.53
C PRO A 382 -4.14 38.08 14.51
N VAL A 383 -3.83 39.26 15.00
CA VAL A 383 -4.71 40.05 15.88
C VAL A 383 -5.99 40.44 15.12
N MET A 384 -6.93 39.53 14.96
CA MET A 384 -8.21 39.77 14.27
C MET A 384 -9.43 39.29 15.09
N ASN A 385 -10.61 39.66 14.65
CA ASN A 385 -11.88 39.62 15.39
C ASN A 385 -12.21 38.30 16.13
N THR A 386 -11.80 37.14 15.59
CA THR A 386 -12.01 35.84 16.23
C THR A 386 -11.07 35.61 17.45
N VAL A 387 -9.89 36.20 17.41
CA VAL A 387 -8.96 36.21 18.55
C VAL A 387 -9.39 37.26 19.56
N LEU A 388 -10.03 38.35 19.11
CA LEU A 388 -10.61 39.36 19.99
C LEU A 388 -11.71 38.76 20.87
N ASP A 389 -12.53 37.84 20.41
CA ASP A 389 -13.53 37.14 21.23
C ASP A 389 -12.86 36.19 22.24
N LEU A 390 -11.79 35.50 21.86
CA LEU A 390 -10.96 34.70 22.75
C LEU A 390 -10.24 35.61 23.77
N VAL A 391 -9.62 36.68 23.31
CA VAL A 391 -8.93 37.67 24.14
C VAL A 391 -9.92 38.43 25.02
N ASN A 392 -11.08 38.84 24.50
CA ASN A 392 -12.13 39.50 25.29
C ASN A 392 -12.74 38.59 26.34
N GLY A 393 -12.93 37.31 25.99
CA GLY A 393 -13.32 36.29 26.94
C GLY A 393 -12.32 36.12 28.07
N VAL A 394 -11.02 36.07 27.74
CA VAL A 394 -9.93 35.97 28.72
C VAL A 394 -9.65 37.30 29.40
N THR A 395 -9.73 38.43 28.70
CA THR A 395 -9.55 39.77 29.33
C THR A 395 -10.70 40.14 30.26
N GLY A 396 -11.93 39.66 30.00
CA GLY A 396 -13.03 39.77 30.96
C GLY A 396 -12.73 39.08 32.29
N LEU A 397 -11.89 38.07 32.30
CA LEU A 397 -11.38 37.37 33.49
C LEU A 397 -10.04 37.92 33.98
N ALA A 398 -9.28 38.62 33.13
CA ALA A 398 -7.98 39.19 33.48
C ALA A 398 -8.10 40.29 34.55
N GLY A 399 -9.21 41.01 34.55
CA GLY A 399 -9.48 42.01 35.61
C GLY A 399 -9.50 41.39 37.01
N PRO A 400 -10.31 40.37 37.26
CA PRO A 400 -10.30 39.64 38.53
C PRO A 400 -8.97 38.92 38.81
N LEU A 401 -8.34 38.33 37.80
CA LEU A 401 -7.02 37.67 37.89
C LEU A 401 -5.92 38.69 38.23
N ALA A 402 -5.85 39.80 37.51
CA ALA A 402 -4.85 40.83 37.73
C ALA A 402 -5.03 41.46 39.13
N ASN A 403 -6.28 41.66 39.60
CA ASN A 403 -6.58 42.16 40.94
C ASN A 403 -6.23 41.13 42.03
N THR A 404 -6.49 39.83 41.79
CA THR A 404 -6.13 38.76 42.73
C THR A 404 -4.63 38.57 42.80
N VAL A 405 -3.94 38.55 41.65
CA VAL A 405 -2.49 38.47 41.57
C VAL A 405 -1.83 39.76 42.14
N GLY A 406 -2.39 40.90 41.85
CA GLY A 406 -1.95 42.17 42.42
C GLY A 406 -2.11 42.22 43.94
N ALA A 407 -3.19 41.70 44.46
CA ALA A 407 -3.43 41.60 45.92
C ALA A 407 -2.47 40.60 46.58
N LEU A 408 -2.20 39.44 45.96
CA LEU A 408 -1.24 38.44 46.42
C LEU A 408 0.20 38.93 46.39
N LEU A 409 0.58 39.71 45.37
CA LEU A 409 1.88 40.34 45.24
C LEU A 409 2.07 41.47 46.24
N GLN A 410 1.01 42.15 46.68
CA GLN A 410 1.04 43.18 47.74
C GLN A 410 1.23 42.61 49.17
N LEU A 411 1.00 41.29 49.34
CA LEU A 411 1.28 40.58 50.60
C LEU A 411 2.75 40.11 50.71
N ASP A 412 3.56 40.29 49.67
CA ASP A 412 4.97 40.00 49.73
C ASP A 412 5.75 41.13 50.36
N VAL A 413 6.11 40.97 51.60
CA VAL A 413 6.88 41.94 52.40
C VAL A 413 8.25 42.23 51.76
N VAL A 414 8.83 41.31 51.03
CA VAL A 414 10.08 41.46 50.25
C VAL A 414 9.84 42.37 49.05
N GLY A 415 8.70 42.29 48.39
CA GLY A 415 8.28 43.16 47.29
C GLY A 415 8.07 44.61 47.73
N VAL A 416 7.60 44.85 48.96
CA VAL A 416 7.41 46.21 49.52
C VAL A 416 8.77 46.87 49.79
N ILE A 417 9.77 46.13 50.30
CA ILE A 417 11.14 46.67 50.51
C ILE A 417 11.83 46.99 49.18
N ASN A 418 11.66 46.09 48.17
CA ASN A 418 12.17 46.34 46.82
C ASN A 418 11.49 47.54 46.14
N ALA A 419 10.19 47.78 46.39
CA ALA A 419 9.47 48.93 45.81
C ALA A 419 9.97 50.27 46.36
N LEU A 420 10.41 50.33 47.61
CA LEU A 420 11.02 51.53 48.19
C LEU A 420 12.41 51.84 47.62
N THR A 421 13.22 50.83 47.33
CA THR A 421 14.54 51.01 46.70
C THR A 421 14.46 51.32 45.21
N CYS A 422 13.40 50.88 44.53
CA CYS A 422 13.12 51.13 43.11
C CYS A 422 12.96 52.65 42.78
N GLY A 423 12.47 53.45 43.72
CA GLY A 423 12.30 54.91 43.53
C GLY A 423 13.61 55.71 43.49
N LEU A 424 14.75 55.08 43.85
CA LEU A 424 16.05 55.74 43.93
C LEU A 424 17.03 55.36 42.78
N GLY A 425 16.51 54.86 41.64
CA GLY A 425 17.32 54.52 40.46
C GLY A 425 17.95 53.14 40.47
N ALA A 426 17.60 52.27 41.42
CA ALA A 426 18.03 50.87 41.44
C ALA A 426 17.27 50.05 40.37
N LEU A 427 17.89 48.99 39.87
CA LEU A 427 17.24 48.05 38.98
C LEU A 427 16.25 47.20 39.74
N CYS A 428 14.96 47.29 39.39
CA CYS A 428 13.90 46.57 40.04
C CYS A 428 13.25 45.55 39.10
N THR A 429 13.17 44.34 39.54
CA THR A 429 12.51 43.26 38.80
C THR A 429 11.09 43.09 39.38
N SER A 430 10.10 43.32 38.53
CA SER A 430 8.69 43.14 38.85
C SER A 430 8.09 41.98 38.04
N PRO A 431 7.17 41.19 38.59
CA PRO A 431 6.44 40.20 37.83
C PRO A 431 5.55 40.90 36.79
N SER A 432 5.55 40.35 35.59
CA SER A 432 4.78 40.83 34.43
C SER A 432 3.88 39.71 33.93
N LEU A 433 2.57 39.92 34.07
CA LEU A 433 1.56 38.95 33.60
C LEU A 433 1.20 39.26 32.13
N GLN A 434 1.28 38.31 31.29
CA GLN A 434 0.85 38.45 29.89
C GLN A 434 -0.16 37.32 29.54
N ILE A 435 -1.28 37.74 28.96
CA ILE A 435 -2.32 36.83 28.48
C ILE A 435 -2.10 36.66 27.00
N LEU A 436 -2.12 35.40 26.52
CA LEU A 436 -1.84 35.03 25.15
C LEU A 436 -0.58 35.73 24.60
N PRO A 437 0.63 35.39 25.12
CA PRO A 437 1.87 36.07 24.73
C PRO A 437 2.11 35.89 23.22
N PRO A 438 2.37 37.01 22.48
CA PRO A 438 2.64 36.92 21.07
C PRO A 438 4.03 36.28 20.80
N PRO A 439 4.19 35.55 19.66
CA PRO A 439 3.18 35.29 18.63
C PRO A 439 2.22 34.18 19.06
N VAL A 440 0.91 34.40 18.90
CA VAL A 440 -0.10 33.40 19.20
C VAL A 440 -0.14 32.39 18.05
N ARG A 441 0.54 31.27 18.25
CA ARG A 441 0.57 30.15 17.33
C ARG A 441 0.00 28.92 18.01
N VAL A 442 -1.00 28.31 17.39
CA VAL A 442 -1.55 27.03 17.82
C VAL A 442 -1.03 25.95 16.87
N ASP A 443 -0.32 25.00 17.42
CA ASP A 443 0.17 23.85 16.68
C ASP A 443 -0.68 22.63 16.99
N ILE A 444 -1.07 21.91 15.94
CA ILE A 444 -1.83 20.67 16.02
C ILE A 444 -1.03 19.59 15.32
N ALA A 445 -0.49 18.68 16.10
CA ALA A 445 0.21 17.51 15.60
C ALA A 445 -0.76 16.33 15.51
N VAL A 446 -0.84 15.73 14.33
CA VAL A 446 -1.72 14.59 14.03
C VAL A 446 -0.86 13.43 13.56
N GLU A 447 -0.99 12.28 14.21
CA GLU A 447 -0.47 11.02 13.70
C GLU A 447 -1.64 10.13 13.32
N ALA A 448 -1.78 9.84 12.04
CA ALA A 448 -2.77 8.92 11.52
C ALA A 448 -2.14 7.55 11.36
N ALA A 449 -2.57 6.57 12.13
CA ALA A 449 -2.24 5.17 11.94
C ALA A 449 -3.02 4.61 10.74
N SER A 450 -2.44 3.63 10.06
CA SER A 450 -3.06 3.00 8.91
C SER A 450 -4.31 2.20 9.30
N ALA A 451 -5.36 2.28 8.49
CA ALA A 451 -6.38 1.23 8.44
C ALA A 451 -5.80 0.01 7.74
N SER A 452 -6.23 -1.19 8.11
CA SER A 452 -5.74 -2.41 7.49
C SER A 452 -6.82 -3.47 7.40
N SER A 453 -6.73 -4.34 6.38
CA SER A 453 -7.65 -5.45 6.19
C SER A 453 -6.93 -6.69 5.65
N TRP A 454 -7.37 -7.87 6.07
CA TRP A 454 -6.78 -9.15 5.67
C TRP A 454 -7.84 -10.24 5.58
N VAL A 455 -7.55 -11.28 4.78
CA VAL A 455 -8.42 -12.44 4.62
C VAL A 455 -8.32 -13.36 5.83
N THR A 456 -9.47 -13.76 6.38
CA THR A 456 -9.58 -14.67 7.53
C THR A 456 -10.28 -15.98 7.21
N ALA A 457 -11.17 -16.00 6.21
CA ALA A 457 -11.85 -17.21 5.74
C ALA A 457 -12.30 -17.07 4.29
N TYR A 458 -12.54 -18.20 3.63
CA TYR A 458 -13.13 -18.22 2.29
C TYR A 458 -13.92 -19.52 2.07
N SER A 459 -14.82 -19.50 1.11
CA SER A 459 -15.53 -20.66 0.62
C SER A 459 -15.68 -20.59 -0.91
N CYS A 460 -15.51 -21.74 -1.56
CA CYS A 460 -15.62 -21.91 -3.01
C CYS A 460 -16.47 -23.14 -3.32
N ALA A 461 -17.74 -23.16 -2.89
CA ALA A 461 -18.66 -24.27 -3.19
C ALA A 461 -19.03 -24.31 -4.68
N SER A 462 -19.26 -23.14 -5.31
CA SER A 462 -19.46 -22.98 -6.75
C SER A 462 -19.10 -21.53 -7.15
N PRO A 463 -18.98 -21.19 -8.45
CA PRO A 463 -18.76 -19.79 -8.90
C PRO A 463 -19.82 -18.80 -8.40
N THR A 464 -21.05 -19.25 -8.19
CA THR A 464 -22.16 -18.44 -7.69
C THR A 464 -22.38 -18.57 -6.18
N ASN A 465 -21.86 -19.62 -5.55
CA ASN A 465 -21.91 -19.83 -4.11
C ASN A 465 -20.50 -19.81 -3.53
N LYS A 466 -19.97 -18.60 -3.40
CA LYS A 466 -18.63 -18.31 -2.89
C LYS A 466 -18.69 -17.23 -1.83
N SER A 467 -17.71 -17.23 -0.92
CA SER A 467 -17.58 -16.21 0.10
C SER A 467 -16.13 -15.90 0.41
N LEU A 468 -15.87 -14.67 0.83
CA LEU A 468 -14.57 -14.22 1.33
C LEU A 468 -14.80 -13.38 2.60
N THR A 469 -14.23 -13.82 3.71
CA THR A 469 -14.32 -13.08 4.98
C THR A 469 -13.03 -12.35 5.25
N THR A 470 -13.17 -11.09 5.64
CA THR A 470 -12.06 -10.22 6.01
C THR A 470 -12.20 -9.77 7.45
N SER A 471 -11.07 -9.44 8.07
CA SER A 471 -11.00 -8.69 9.32
C SER A 471 -10.33 -7.35 9.04
N THR A 472 -10.92 -6.27 9.54
CA THR A 472 -10.50 -4.91 9.26
C THR A 472 -10.27 -4.13 10.55
N ASN A 473 -9.14 -3.43 10.62
CA ASN A 473 -8.88 -2.39 11.61
C ASN A 473 -9.04 -1.04 10.91
N THR A 474 -9.83 -0.14 11.51
CA THR A 474 -9.95 1.24 11.01
C THR A 474 -8.82 2.12 11.54
N SER A 475 -8.57 3.24 10.89
CA SER A 475 -7.50 4.18 11.28
C SER A 475 -7.72 4.71 12.70
N LEU A 476 -6.67 4.68 13.50
CA LEU A 476 -6.58 5.38 14.77
C LEU A 476 -5.81 6.68 14.56
N VAL A 477 -6.28 7.76 15.16
CA VAL A 477 -5.60 9.06 15.09
C VAL A 477 -5.24 9.53 16.47
N ASN A 478 -3.97 9.81 16.69
CA ASN A 478 -3.49 10.54 17.84
C ASN A 478 -3.36 12.02 17.47
N LEU A 479 -4.07 12.88 18.19
CA LEU A 479 -4.08 14.31 17.98
C LEU A 479 -3.53 15.01 19.23
N LYS A 480 -2.52 15.86 19.04
CA LYS A 480 -1.94 16.69 20.10
C LYS A 480 -2.04 18.16 19.73
N LEU A 481 -2.55 18.97 20.64
CA LEU A 481 -2.68 20.43 20.49
C LEU A 481 -1.80 21.14 21.51
N GLY A 482 -1.11 22.21 21.07
CA GLY A 482 -0.27 23.04 21.92
C GLY A 482 0.70 23.90 21.11
N GLN A 483 1.97 23.94 21.51
CA GLN A 483 3.07 24.58 20.79
C GLN A 483 4.19 23.56 20.52
N VAL A 484 4.77 23.63 19.33
CA VAL A 484 5.88 22.79 18.88
C VAL A 484 7.15 23.65 18.78
N ASP A 485 8.20 23.27 19.49
CA ASP A 485 9.45 24.06 19.51
C ASP A 485 10.25 23.97 18.22
N GLY A 486 10.03 22.91 17.44
CA GLY A 486 10.71 22.72 16.15
C GLY A 486 10.18 21.48 15.44
N LEU A 487 10.37 21.41 14.13
CA LEU A 487 9.89 20.29 13.33
C LEU A 487 10.48 18.94 13.77
N SER A 488 11.70 18.93 14.33
CA SER A 488 12.35 17.72 14.84
C SER A 488 11.66 17.05 16.03
N SER A 489 10.80 17.79 16.77
CA SER A 489 10.00 17.25 17.87
C SER A 489 8.78 16.46 17.38
N ILE A 490 8.40 16.62 16.13
CA ILE A 490 7.30 15.94 15.47
C ILE A 490 7.80 14.99 14.38
N PHE A 491 8.74 15.46 13.55
CA PHE A 491 9.25 14.73 12.40
C PHE A 491 10.69 14.30 12.66
N GLY A 492 10.97 13.01 12.49
CA GLY A 492 12.33 12.49 12.62
C GLY A 492 13.08 12.50 11.31
N SER A 493 14.41 12.47 11.39
CA SER A 493 15.31 12.23 10.25
C SER A 493 15.51 10.75 9.95
N SER A 494 15.02 9.84 10.82
CA SER A 494 15.21 8.39 10.75
C SER A 494 13.92 7.64 10.40
N GLN A 495 14.05 6.36 10.05
CA GLN A 495 12.91 5.48 9.75
C GLN A 495 11.98 5.26 10.96
N THR A 496 12.47 5.52 12.18
CA THR A 496 11.68 5.53 13.42
C THR A 496 11.43 6.97 13.84
N PRO A 497 10.19 7.48 13.63
CA PRO A 497 9.86 8.84 14.03
C PRO A 497 9.89 8.96 15.56
N PRO A 498 10.35 10.10 16.12
CA PRO A 498 10.34 10.33 17.55
C PRO A 498 8.89 10.35 18.07
N GLN A 499 8.72 10.17 19.38
CA GLN A 499 7.42 10.47 19.97
C GLN A 499 7.09 11.96 19.76
N MET A 500 5.86 12.25 19.34
CA MET A 500 5.42 13.63 19.15
C MET A 500 5.41 14.35 20.49
N VAL A 501 6.24 15.38 20.62
CA VAL A 501 6.32 16.22 21.82
C VAL A 501 5.71 17.58 21.50
N VAL A 502 4.61 17.88 22.20
CA VAL A 502 3.91 19.15 22.09
C VAL A 502 3.85 19.77 23.48
N LYS A 503 4.31 21.01 23.60
CA LYS A 503 4.22 21.78 24.84
C LYS A 503 2.85 22.44 24.97
N PRO A 504 2.35 22.68 26.18
CA PRO A 504 1.13 23.45 26.34
C PRO A 504 1.20 24.82 25.69
N LEU A 505 0.18 25.20 24.93
CA LEU A 505 0.01 26.55 24.40
C LEU A 505 -0.10 27.53 25.59
N LYS A 506 0.79 28.51 25.66
CA LYS A 506 0.79 29.47 26.74
C LYS A 506 -0.44 30.38 26.65
N VAL A 507 -1.31 30.27 27.63
CA VAL A 507 -2.52 31.10 27.78
C VAL A 507 -2.27 32.25 28.74
N VAL A 508 -1.59 31.95 29.85
CA VAL A 508 -1.16 32.95 30.83
C VAL A 508 0.34 32.73 31.06
N ASP A 509 1.12 33.75 30.86
CA ASP A 509 2.57 33.73 31.06
C ASP A 509 2.97 34.70 32.17
N ILE A 510 3.66 34.19 33.17
CA ILE A 510 4.20 34.97 34.26
C ILE A 510 5.67 35.19 33.99
N GLY A 511 5.99 36.35 33.44
CA GLY A 511 7.35 36.78 33.18
C GLY A 511 7.82 37.76 34.23
N THR A 512 9.05 38.26 34.03
CA THR A 512 9.61 39.37 34.81
C THR A 512 10.06 40.48 33.89
N GLU A 513 9.93 41.70 34.35
CA GLU A 513 10.41 42.89 33.72
C GLU A 513 11.30 43.67 34.69
N SER A 514 12.49 44.04 34.29
CA SER A 514 13.43 44.78 35.13
C SER A 514 13.51 46.21 34.67
N CYS A 515 13.08 47.13 35.49
CA CYS A 515 13.02 48.58 35.21
C CYS A 515 13.91 49.40 36.13
N ARG A 516 14.55 50.40 35.64
CA ARG A 516 15.13 51.50 36.39
C ARG A 516 14.22 52.70 36.28
N ARG A 517 13.73 53.16 37.43
CA ARG A 517 12.89 54.35 37.52
C ARG A 517 13.67 55.46 38.19
N PHE A 518 13.89 56.57 37.49
CA PHE A 518 14.54 57.75 38.03
C PHE A 518 13.71 58.97 37.67
N LEU A 519 13.04 59.55 38.65
CA LEU A 519 12.17 60.75 38.57
C LEU A 519 11.17 60.71 37.41
N ILE A 520 11.60 61.00 36.18
CA ILE A 520 10.75 61.04 34.95
C ILE A 520 11.18 60.05 33.87
N PHE A 521 12.25 59.31 34.11
CA PHE A 521 12.77 58.32 33.15
C PHE A 521 12.45 56.91 33.61
N ASN A 522 11.79 56.13 32.73
CA ASN A 522 11.59 54.71 32.89
C ASN A 522 12.43 54.00 31.82
N ASP A 523 13.49 53.31 32.23
CA ASP A 523 14.28 52.44 31.38
C ASP A 523 14.06 51.00 31.79
N CYS A 524 13.33 50.26 30.96
CA CYS A 524 12.96 48.88 31.23
C CYS A 524 13.68 47.95 30.25
N ASN A 525 14.28 46.89 30.77
CA ASN A 525 14.77 45.81 29.94
C ASN A 525 13.62 45.05 29.32
N ALA A 526 13.89 44.37 28.21
CA ALA A 526 12.91 43.49 27.59
C ALA A 526 12.36 42.46 28.61
N ARG A 527 11.06 42.20 28.57
CA ARG A 527 10.40 41.23 29.41
C ARG A 527 11.03 39.83 29.22
N VAL A 528 11.35 39.17 30.31
CA VAL A 528 11.79 37.77 30.29
C VAL A 528 10.54 36.88 30.52
N PRO A 529 10.12 36.13 29.49
CA PRO A 529 8.91 35.32 29.60
C PRO A 529 9.13 34.07 30.43
N SER A 530 8.05 33.54 31.02
CA SER A 530 7.96 32.25 31.71
C SER A 530 8.86 32.09 32.94
N VAL A 531 9.39 33.15 33.49
CA VAL A 531 10.26 33.10 34.69
C VAL A 531 9.45 32.57 35.90
N GLY A 532 8.21 33.04 36.08
CA GLY A 532 7.30 32.60 37.11
C GLY A 532 6.36 31.44 36.71
N GLY A 533 6.60 30.86 35.54
CA GLY A 533 5.72 29.82 35.02
C GLY A 533 4.44 30.38 34.41
N GLY A 534 3.35 29.63 34.44
CA GLY A 534 2.08 30.07 33.88
C GLY A 534 1.06 28.96 33.67
N ILE A 535 0.05 29.29 32.90
CA ILE A 535 -1.03 28.34 32.52
C ILE A 535 -0.96 28.11 31.01
N GLY A 536 -0.96 26.86 30.66
CA GLY A 536 -0.95 26.44 29.25
C GLY A 536 -2.12 25.50 28.93
N LEU A 537 -2.53 25.50 27.68
CA LEU A 537 -3.54 24.61 27.13
C LEU A 537 -2.89 23.54 26.28
N SER A 538 -3.25 22.28 26.51
CA SER A 538 -2.83 21.18 25.65
C SER A 538 -3.95 20.19 25.42
N ALA A 539 -3.85 19.37 24.39
CA ALA A 539 -4.66 18.19 24.21
C ALA A 539 -3.79 17.01 23.77
N ASN A 540 -4.18 15.83 24.19
CA ASN A 540 -3.64 14.57 23.69
C ASN A 540 -4.80 13.57 23.63
N ILE A 541 -5.26 13.29 22.43
CA ILE A 541 -6.50 12.56 22.19
C ILE A 541 -6.27 11.47 21.18
N ASP A 542 -6.75 10.27 21.49
CA ASP A 542 -6.88 9.18 20.54
C ASP A 542 -8.32 9.12 20.03
N VAL A 543 -8.52 9.17 18.73
CA VAL A 543 -9.82 9.19 18.07
C VAL A 543 -9.89 8.09 17.01
N GLY A 544 -11.07 7.46 16.90
CA GLY A 544 -11.31 6.37 15.95
C GLY A 544 -10.73 5.04 16.42
N GLY A 545 -10.41 4.16 15.47
CA GLY A 545 -9.73 2.91 15.75
C GLY A 545 -10.64 1.79 16.27
N SER A 546 -11.48 1.24 15.42
CA SER A 546 -12.14 -0.05 15.69
C SER A 546 -11.26 -1.19 15.19
N LYS A 547 -11.18 -2.28 15.95
CA LYS A 547 -10.34 -3.43 15.63
C LYS A 547 -11.17 -4.66 15.33
N ASN A 548 -10.65 -5.53 14.45
CA ASN A 548 -11.21 -6.83 14.13
C ASN A 548 -12.67 -6.79 13.65
N LEU A 549 -13.02 -5.77 12.88
CA LEU A 549 -14.33 -5.68 12.24
C LEU A 549 -14.41 -6.73 11.13
N ALA A 550 -15.19 -7.77 11.35
CA ALA A 550 -15.38 -8.82 10.38
C ALA A 550 -16.45 -8.44 9.34
N HIS A 551 -16.18 -8.75 8.07
CA HIS A 551 -17.15 -8.65 7.00
C HIS A 551 -17.02 -9.84 6.06
N THR A 552 -18.14 -10.41 5.64
CA THR A 552 -18.17 -11.51 4.67
C THR A 552 -18.82 -11.04 3.38
N TYR A 553 -18.00 -10.98 2.33
CA TYR A 553 -18.46 -10.74 0.97
C TYR A 553 -19.09 -12.00 0.41
N LEU A 554 -20.25 -11.87 -0.18
CA LEU A 554 -21.01 -12.95 -0.79
C LEU A 554 -21.34 -12.60 -2.25
N SER A 555 -21.62 -13.57 -3.10
CA SER A 555 -22.15 -13.31 -4.43
C SER A 555 -23.55 -12.65 -4.31
N PRO A 556 -23.89 -11.59 -5.09
CA PRO A 556 -23.16 -11.01 -6.23
C PRO A 556 -22.08 -10.00 -5.85
N ASP A 557 -21.99 -9.53 -4.58
CA ASP A 557 -21.06 -8.51 -4.12
C ASP A 557 -19.62 -9.03 -3.90
N LEU A 558 -19.32 -10.20 -4.42
CA LEU A 558 -18.00 -10.80 -4.50
C LEU A 558 -17.67 -11.13 -5.96
N PRO A 559 -17.27 -10.14 -6.78
CA PRO A 559 -17.00 -10.34 -8.21
C PRO A 559 -15.78 -11.23 -8.46
N GLU A 560 -15.62 -11.66 -9.72
CA GLU A 560 -14.42 -12.33 -10.19
C GLU A 560 -13.20 -11.36 -10.19
N ILE A 561 -12.00 -11.93 -10.15
CA ILE A 561 -10.76 -11.13 -10.13
C ILE A 561 -10.63 -10.15 -11.31
N SER A 562 -11.14 -10.52 -12.48
CA SER A 562 -11.13 -9.67 -13.67
C SER A 562 -12.16 -8.54 -13.68
N GLN A 563 -13.01 -8.48 -12.66
CA GLN A 563 -14.06 -7.47 -12.53
C GLN A 563 -13.66 -6.41 -11.50
N PRO A 564 -14.22 -5.19 -11.57
CA PRO A 564 -14.04 -4.19 -10.53
C PRO A 564 -14.49 -4.75 -9.16
N PRO A 565 -13.73 -4.50 -8.08
CA PRO A 565 -14.09 -4.95 -6.75
C PRO A 565 -15.36 -4.25 -6.24
N PHE A 566 -16.18 -4.98 -5.50
CA PHE A 566 -17.21 -4.37 -4.68
C PHE A 566 -16.59 -3.88 -3.37
N TYR A 567 -16.85 -2.63 -3.02
CA TYR A 567 -16.28 -2.00 -1.83
C TYR A 567 -17.28 -1.96 -0.68
N TYR A 568 -16.89 -2.54 0.44
CA TYR A 568 -17.60 -2.38 1.70
C TYR A 568 -16.96 -1.25 2.51
N ALA A 569 -17.80 -0.35 3.03
CA ALA A 569 -17.37 0.83 3.77
C ALA A 569 -17.42 0.58 5.28
N TYR A 570 -16.28 0.71 5.94
CA TYR A 570 -16.20 0.76 7.39
C TYR A 570 -16.20 2.22 7.83
N THR A 571 -17.22 2.63 8.59
CA THR A 571 -17.36 4.00 9.08
C THR A 571 -16.86 4.13 10.51
N THR A 572 -16.22 5.26 10.81
CA THR A 572 -15.80 5.65 12.16
C THR A 572 -16.48 6.97 12.55
N SER A 573 -16.51 7.29 13.83
CA SER A 573 -17.06 8.58 14.30
C SER A 573 -16.10 9.74 14.00
N ASN A 574 -16.65 10.93 13.74
CA ASN A 574 -15.91 12.17 13.45
C ASN A 574 -14.83 12.48 14.49
N ILE A 575 -13.65 12.89 14.04
CA ILE A 575 -12.43 13.00 14.85
C ILE A 575 -12.47 14.19 15.79
N VAL A 576 -12.92 15.33 15.33
CA VAL A 576 -12.81 16.56 16.09
C VAL A 576 -13.98 16.75 17.06
N SER A 577 -15.10 16.08 16.80
CA SER A 577 -16.12 15.93 17.85
C SER A 577 -15.57 15.23 19.08
N GLY A 578 -14.52 14.39 18.94
CA GLY A 578 -13.77 13.82 20.06
C GLY A 578 -13.02 14.85 20.92
N LEU A 579 -12.54 15.97 20.34
CA LEU A 579 -11.93 17.08 21.09
C LEU A 579 -12.93 17.76 22.04
N THR A 580 -14.21 17.68 21.74
CA THR A 580 -15.25 18.46 22.40
C THR A 580 -16.46 17.65 22.84
N ASP A 581 -16.44 16.32 22.67
CA ASP A 581 -17.57 15.46 23.03
C ASP A 581 -17.68 15.28 24.55
N PRO A 582 -18.70 15.86 25.18
CA PRO A 582 -18.92 15.70 26.63
C PRO A 582 -19.30 14.27 27.02
N ALA A 583 -19.72 13.41 26.09
CA ALA A 583 -20.12 12.03 26.37
C ALA A 583 -18.91 11.09 26.62
N LYS A 584 -17.69 11.50 26.30
CA LYS A 584 -16.46 10.72 26.56
C LYS A 584 -15.76 11.03 27.89
N GLY A 585 -16.41 11.69 28.81
CA GLY A 585 -15.92 11.90 30.16
C GLY A 585 -15.22 13.25 30.40
N THR A 586 -14.95 13.56 31.65
CA THR A 586 -14.61 14.83 32.28
C THR A 586 -13.38 15.59 31.75
N ALA A 587 -12.74 15.13 30.71
CA ALA A 587 -11.67 15.86 30.05
C ALA A 587 -11.72 15.48 28.58
N ALA A 588 -12.62 16.03 27.82
CA ALA A 588 -12.63 15.93 26.36
C ALA A 588 -11.30 16.46 25.78
N GLY A 589 -10.21 15.76 26.07
CA GLY A 589 -8.88 15.96 25.54
C GLY A 589 -8.19 17.28 25.81
N LEU A 590 -8.90 18.36 26.02
CA LEU A 590 -8.36 19.67 26.34
C LEU A 590 -8.07 19.80 27.84
N VAL A 591 -6.82 19.93 28.18
CA VAL A 591 -6.33 20.03 29.56
C VAL A 591 -5.60 21.36 29.74
N LEU A 592 -5.99 22.09 30.77
CA LEU A 592 -5.19 23.21 31.25
C LEU A 592 -4.07 22.67 32.14
N ASN A 593 -2.85 22.91 31.70
CA ASN A 593 -1.66 22.53 32.45
C ASN A 593 -0.98 23.76 33.02
N MET A 594 -0.53 23.62 34.24
CA MET A 594 0.38 24.58 34.81
C MET A 594 1.79 24.21 34.41
N TYR A 595 2.53 25.15 33.83
CA TYR A 595 3.96 24.99 33.62
C TYR A 595 4.74 25.71 34.71
N GLY A 596 5.71 25.01 35.26
CA GLY A 596 6.46 25.48 36.42
C GLY A 596 7.35 26.70 36.14
N PRO A 597 7.71 27.45 37.16
CA PRO A 597 8.66 28.55 37.08
C PRO A 597 10.06 28.04 36.70
N GLN A 598 10.89 28.93 36.20
CA GLN A 598 12.29 28.62 36.01
C GLN A 598 12.97 28.36 37.37
N PRO A 599 14.01 27.52 37.45
CA PRO A 599 14.75 27.24 38.69
C PRO A 599 15.17 28.53 39.42
N GLY A 600 14.89 28.61 40.70
CA GLY A 600 15.18 29.80 41.52
C GLY A 600 14.02 30.82 41.65
N ASN A 601 12.86 30.56 40.97
CA ASN A 601 11.70 31.44 40.95
C ASN A 601 10.42 30.73 41.46
N GLU A 602 10.57 29.64 42.19
CA GLU A 602 9.47 28.75 42.62
C GLU A 602 8.41 29.45 43.48
N ASN A 603 8.83 30.46 44.26
CA ASN A 603 7.94 31.21 45.17
C ASN A 603 6.92 32.09 44.45
N LEU A 604 7.21 32.52 43.20
CA LEU A 604 6.28 33.35 42.43
C LEU A 604 5.02 32.59 41.99
N LEU A 605 5.17 31.31 41.65
CA LEU A 605 4.03 30.49 41.15
C LEU A 605 3.16 29.96 42.32
N GLY A 606 3.78 29.52 43.41
CA GLY A 606 3.09 28.89 44.54
C GLY A 606 2.05 29.82 45.20
N ASN A 607 2.36 31.12 45.30
CA ASN A 607 1.46 32.10 45.89
C ASN A 607 0.30 32.50 44.95
N ILE A 608 0.52 32.45 43.62
CA ILE A 608 -0.50 32.78 42.65
C ILE A 608 -1.49 31.61 42.48
N ILE A 609 -1.02 30.37 42.49
CA ILE A 609 -1.88 29.19 42.33
C ILE A 609 -2.79 28.95 43.52
N GLY A 610 -2.31 29.17 44.75
CA GLY A 610 -3.09 29.01 45.95
C GLY A 610 -4.35 29.91 46.01
N GLY A 611 -4.30 31.09 45.35
CA GLY A 611 -5.42 32.03 45.26
C GLY A 611 -6.38 31.81 44.06
N LEU A 612 -6.00 30.98 43.08
CA LEU A 612 -6.72 30.87 41.79
C LEU A 612 -7.76 29.76 41.73
N GLY A 613 -7.97 28.93 42.75
CA GLY A 613 -8.77 27.70 42.68
C GLY A 613 -10.17 27.83 42.08
N THR A 614 -10.93 28.89 42.40
CA THR A 614 -12.25 29.16 41.84
C THR A 614 -12.20 29.88 40.49
N VAL A 615 -11.24 30.77 40.30
CA VAL A 615 -11.04 31.49 39.04
C VAL A 615 -10.50 30.56 37.95
N PHE A 616 -9.68 29.59 38.33
CA PHE A 616 -9.13 28.59 37.44
C PHE A 616 -10.22 27.79 36.72
N ASN A 617 -11.26 27.31 37.45
CA ASN A 617 -12.37 26.58 36.85
C ASN A 617 -13.19 27.43 35.88
N SER A 618 -13.35 28.73 36.17
CA SER A 618 -14.10 29.66 35.31
C SER A 618 -13.30 29.98 34.02
N VAL A 619 -11.99 30.19 34.13
CA VAL A 619 -11.08 30.37 32.95
C VAL A 619 -11.04 29.14 32.11
N THR A 620 -10.97 27.97 32.74
CA THR A 620 -10.95 26.67 32.03
C THR A 620 -12.23 26.48 31.21
N SER A 621 -13.38 26.67 31.81
CA SER A 621 -14.67 26.47 31.14
C SER A 621 -14.89 27.47 30.00
N LEU A 622 -14.48 28.71 30.18
CA LEU A 622 -14.60 29.74 29.15
C LEU A 622 -13.66 29.48 27.97
N LEU A 623 -12.40 29.14 28.22
CA LEU A 623 -11.42 28.79 27.16
C LEU A 623 -11.84 27.54 26.41
N ILE A 624 -12.24 26.49 27.11
CA ILE A 624 -12.75 25.27 26.47
C ILE A 624 -13.97 25.61 25.60
N ASN A 625 -14.87 26.44 26.07
CA ASN A 625 -16.07 26.81 25.32
C ASN A 625 -15.75 27.65 24.08
N THR A 626 -14.81 28.61 24.19
CA THR A 626 -14.41 29.46 23.07
C THR A 626 -13.65 28.65 22.02
N ILE A 627 -12.75 27.75 22.41
CA ILE A 627 -12.08 26.84 21.49
C ILE A 627 -13.08 25.93 20.81
N LYS A 628 -14.06 25.43 21.57
CA LYS A 628 -15.15 24.57 21.07
C LYS A 628 -15.99 25.25 19.99
N THR A 629 -16.33 26.51 20.19
CA THR A 629 -17.22 27.23 19.26
C THR A 629 -16.50 27.81 18.06
N THR A 630 -15.23 28.23 18.21
CA THR A 630 -14.51 28.98 17.18
C THR A 630 -13.46 28.14 16.45
N LEU A 631 -12.67 27.37 17.19
CA LEU A 631 -11.53 26.64 16.58
C LEU A 631 -11.95 25.27 16.04
N THR A 632 -12.85 24.56 16.71
CA THR A 632 -13.24 23.20 16.34
C THR A 632 -13.83 23.08 14.93
N PRO A 633 -14.81 23.88 14.49
CA PRO A 633 -15.38 23.74 13.16
C PRO A 633 -14.36 23.97 12.04
N LEU A 634 -13.41 24.84 12.33
CA LEU A 634 -12.36 25.23 11.40
C LEU A 634 -11.29 24.13 11.26
N LEU A 635 -10.92 23.53 12.39
CA LEU A 635 -9.96 22.44 12.45
C LEU A 635 -10.52 21.16 11.83
N ASP A 636 -11.79 20.84 12.04
CA ASP A 636 -12.47 19.69 11.46
C ASP A 636 -12.38 19.72 9.93
N SER A 637 -12.75 20.85 9.35
CA SER A 637 -12.74 21.00 7.89
C SER A 637 -11.32 20.88 7.31
N LEU A 638 -10.32 21.47 7.97
CA LEU A 638 -8.93 21.47 7.52
C LEU A 638 -8.26 20.11 7.65
N ILE A 639 -8.38 19.48 8.82
CA ILE A 639 -7.77 18.17 9.07
C ILE A 639 -8.38 17.12 8.16
N ASN A 640 -9.70 17.10 8.03
CA ASN A 640 -10.39 16.16 7.15
C ASN A 640 -10.00 16.37 5.69
N THR A 641 -9.96 17.60 5.20
CA THR A 641 -9.58 17.89 3.81
C THR A 641 -8.14 17.48 3.53
N LEU A 642 -7.22 17.76 4.44
CA LEU A 642 -5.80 17.45 4.28
C LEU A 642 -5.54 15.93 4.34
N LEU A 643 -6.17 15.24 5.28
CA LEU A 643 -6.01 13.80 5.44
C LEU A 643 -6.66 13.03 4.28
N LEU A 644 -7.83 13.46 3.82
CA LEU A 644 -8.44 12.92 2.60
C LEU A 644 -7.53 13.08 1.38
N ALA A 645 -6.88 14.24 1.25
CA ALA A 645 -5.93 14.51 0.17
C ALA A 645 -4.68 13.60 0.23
N LEU A 646 -4.42 12.99 1.37
CA LEU A 646 -3.31 12.07 1.64
C LEU A 646 -3.74 10.60 1.69
N GLY A 647 -4.96 10.28 1.21
CA GLY A 647 -5.47 8.91 1.22
C GLY A 647 -5.79 8.36 2.59
N VAL A 648 -6.02 9.22 3.58
CA VAL A 648 -6.48 8.83 4.91
C VAL A 648 -7.83 9.45 5.17
N ASP A 649 -8.88 8.67 4.98
CA ASP A 649 -10.20 9.05 5.44
C ASP A 649 -10.38 8.53 6.88
N LEU A 650 -10.54 9.47 7.79
CA LEU A 650 -10.70 9.17 9.21
C LEU A 650 -12.11 8.70 9.56
N ASN A 651 -13.06 9.03 8.72
CA ASN A 651 -14.47 8.66 8.91
C ASN A 651 -14.83 7.35 8.22
N LYS A 652 -14.04 6.95 7.20
CA LYS A 652 -14.41 5.84 6.35
C LYS A 652 -13.19 5.17 5.72
N VAL A 653 -13.17 3.86 5.72
CA VAL A 653 -12.24 3.08 4.90
C VAL A 653 -13.02 2.12 4.03
N ASP A 654 -12.76 2.13 2.73
CA ASP A 654 -13.38 1.24 1.77
C ASP A 654 -12.44 0.06 1.50
N VAL A 655 -12.91 -1.15 1.76
CA VAL A 655 -12.20 -2.39 1.44
C VAL A 655 -12.94 -3.09 0.30
N GLY A 656 -12.25 -3.36 -0.77
CA GLY A 656 -12.75 -4.08 -1.93
C GLY A 656 -12.26 -5.51 -1.95
N ALA A 657 -13.11 -6.44 -2.37
CA ALA A 657 -12.79 -7.85 -2.43
C ALA A 657 -13.19 -8.48 -3.76
N ASN A 658 -12.35 -9.39 -4.25
CA ASN A 658 -12.62 -10.25 -5.40
C ASN A 658 -12.23 -11.68 -5.06
N LEU A 659 -12.96 -12.65 -5.62
CA LEU A 659 -12.64 -14.07 -5.48
C LEU A 659 -12.99 -14.81 -6.77
N SER A 660 -11.99 -15.49 -7.36
CA SER A 660 -12.19 -16.46 -8.44
C SER A 660 -11.93 -17.86 -7.90
N CYS A 661 -12.96 -18.67 -7.88
CA CYS A 661 -12.86 -20.02 -7.34
C CYS A 661 -12.17 -21.00 -8.29
N GLN A 662 -12.26 -20.78 -9.61
CA GLN A 662 -11.64 -21.60 -10.67
C GLN A 662 -11.86 -23.13 -10.49
N SER A 663 -12.85 -23.52 -9.67
CA SER A 663 -13.15 -24.92 -9.40
C SER A 663 -13.52 -25.67 -10.68
N GLY A 664 -12.91 -26.82 -10.90
CA GLY A 664 -13.15 -27.64 -12.08
C GLY A 664 -12.41 -27.22 -13.35
N ARG A 665 -11.42 -26.33 -13.27
CA ARG A 665 -10.51 -26.00 -14.38
C ARG A 665 -9.13 -26.55 -14.12
N ALA A 666 -8.85 -27.71 -14.67
CA ALA A 666 -7.48 -28.21 -14.77
C ALA A 666 -6.78 -27.61 -16.01
N TYR A 667 -5.50 -27.37 -15.91
CA TYR A 667 -4.65 -26.91 -17.02
C TYR A 667 -3.37 -27.73 -17.10
N LEU A 668 -2.81 -27.84 -18.30
CA LEU A 668 -1.51 -28.46 -18.52
C LEU A 668 -0.42 -27.48 -18.09
N VAL A 669 0.56 -28.00 -17.36
CA VAL A 669 1.69 -27.22 -16.85
C VAL A 669 2.95 -27.49 -17.68
N ILE A 670 3.13 -28.74 -18.13
CA ILE A 670 4.26 -29.24 -18.91
C ILE A 670 3.74 -30.20 -19.94
#